data_cac833f64015b8bc9e2628d9d2ef3435
#
_entry.id   cac833f64015b8bc9e2628d9d2ef3435
#
_cell.length_a   1.000
_cell.length_b   1.000
_cell.length_c   1.000
_cell.angle_alpha   90.00
_cell.angle_beta   90.00
_cell.angle_gamma   90.00
#
_symmetry.space_group_name_H-M   'P 1'
#
loop_
_entity.id
_entity.type
_entity.pdbx_description
1 polymer ?
#
loop_
_entity_poly.entity_id
_entity_poly.type
_entity_poly.pdbx_seq_one_letter_code
_entity_poly.pdbx_strand_id
1 'polypeptide(L)'
;MAAFDPILTGFPGLDQALDSTRLGDNVVWRVSSVDDFRYFVGPYVEQAIRDKRNLIYIRFAQHDPLVEERPEVKRYTLDPNVGFEPFTIEVHNIIEREGFDAFYVFDCLSELQVAWAADLMMGNFFQVTCPFLFQLDTVAYFPVIRGRHSHDAIGRIRSTTQILLDVYRGDGTYYVQPLKVWNRHSPTMFQPHRFDGTRFVPLTEGHAIGRFYQIREDLPDSEQHLDSWERFFTLARMQYEQGMLSESSLADMCRLLITREERMAELILRHFTAKDYFRIYKRMIGTGTIGGKSCGMLLARRIAQTNMPEYTDYFEPHDSFFIGSDVYYTYIVANKCWDMRIQQKTDTGYFAVAGVLKDRLFSGTFPPEIEQQFREMLEYFGQNPIIVRSSSLLEDSFGNAFAGKYESVFCVNSGSPEERLREFEQAVRTVYASTMDPSALEYRRRRGLDVKDEQMAILVQRVSGTNFGNFFMPSAAGVGFSHSAYRWRDDMDPSAGMLRIVMGLGTRAVDRVDGDYPRLVSLDRPDTTTMTTMAEKHRYSQHFVDILDLTTNQLTTVPLAQLLPHLPQWYKYKVLEHDFEAESRLRQRGRYREVCFATCQNLLSNRAFTRMMRKMLHVLEENYGVPVDTEFTVNCSPDGNFSVCLLQCRPLNSGGGGEQSIVLPQLDESKTLFHTQNASMGGSRHVALDIVIEVDPAGYCGYPYARKSDVAHCIGKITHAFAGQEKKILLLSPGRIGTSSPELGVPVSFADIAECSVLCEVSDSSAGYMPELSYGSHMFQDLVEADIFYSAIFETEQTLCYRPELLHPFPDRFAELAPEFPELSGIVRVYDVGGSGLSLWSEMISGEAVCGIAEGE
;
A
#
# COMPACT_ATOMS: atom_id res chain seq x y z
N MET A 1 0.58 49.58 14.08
CA MET A 1 1.85 48.94 14.43
C MET A 1 1.73 48.60 15.91
N ALA A 2 1.48 47.32 16.22
CA ALA A 2 1.59 46.85 17.60
C ALA A 2 3.05 47.02 18.00
N ALA A 3 3.30 47.66 19.14
CA ALA A 3 4.65 47.80 19.69
C ALA A 3 5.17 46.37 19.91
N PHE A 4 6.33 46.05 19.31
CA PHE A 4 6.99 44.77 19.59
C PHE A 4 7.45 44.80 21.05
N ASP A 5 6.69 44.16 21.93
CA ASP A 5 7.18 43.94 23.29
C ASP A 5 8.34 42.95 23.18
N PRO A 6 9.56 43.34 23.57
CA PRO A 6 10.70 42.45 23.53
C PRO A 6 10.48 41.27 24.47
N ILE A 7 10.65 40.08 23.97
CA ILE A 7 10.56 38.85 24.75
C ILE A 7 11.95 38.53 25.29
N LEU A 8 12.04 38.34 26.59
CA LEU A 8 13.30 38.08 27.24
C LEU A 8 13.60 36.60 27.39
N THR A 9 14.82 36.19 27.09
CA THR A 9 15.30 34.81 27.27
C THR A 9 15.59 34.47 28.73
N GLY A 10 15.57 35.44 29.62
CA GLY A 10 16.06 35.33 31.00
C GLY A 10 17.57 35.56 31.16
N PHE A 11 18.28 35.82 30.03
CA PHE A 11 19.69 36.16 30.00
C PHE A 11 19.91 37.52 29.33
N PRO A 12 20.02 38.62 30.08
CA PRO A 12 20.05 39.98 29.50
C PRO A 12 21.17 40.21 28.46
N GLY A 13 22.34 39.59 28.64
CA GLY A 13 23.43 39.69 27.66
C GLY A 13 23.12 38.97 26.34
N LEU A 14 22.36 37.87 26.41
CA LEU A 14 21.90 37.15 25.22
C LEU A 14 20.77 37.91 24.52
N ASP A 15 19.85 38.50 25.27
CA ASP A 15 18.79 39.37 24.73
C ASP A 15 19.38 40.53 23.93
N GLN A 16 20.43 41.15 24.46
CA GLN A 16 21.16 42.24 23.77
C GLN A 16 21.86 41.72 22.49
N ALA A 17 22.51 40.53 22.57
CA ALA A 17 23.21 39.96 21.42
C ALA A 17 22.26 39.61 20.27
N LEU A 18 21.09 39.05 20.60
CA LEU A 18 20.07 38.65 19.65
C LEU A 18 19.16 39.78 19.15
N ASP A 19 19.31 40.99 19.68
CA ASP A 19 18.37 42.11 19.49
C ASP A 19 16.93 41.68 19.88
N SER A 20 16.82 40.98 21.03
CA SER A 20 15.65 40.41 21.69
C SER A 20 14.97 39.27 20.88
N THR A 21 14.32 38.38 21.58
CA THR A 21 13.39 37.42 20.98
C THR A 21 12.07 38.13 20.65
N ARG A 22 11.35 37.66 19.61
CA ARG A 22 10.08 38.24 19.15
C ARG A 22 8.99 37.19 19.03
N LEU A 23 7.76 37.62 19.05
CA LEU A 23 6.64 36.75 18.69
C LEU A 23 6.86 36.19 17.27
N GLY A 24 6.59 34.90 17.10
CA GLY A 24 6.88 34.15 15.89
C GLY A 24 8.25 33.45 15.88
N ASP A 25 9.10 33.65 16.88
CA ASP A 25 10.42 33.03 16.90
C ASP A 25 10.39 31.55 17.29
N ASN A 26 10.84 30.70 16.39
CA ASN A 26 11.24 29.36 16.68
C ASN A 26 12.75 29.33 16.94
N VAL A 27 13.16 29.02 18.17
CA VAL A 27 14.53 29.06 18.65
C VAL A 27 15.06 27.63 18.78
N VAL A 28 16.03 27.27 17.97
CA VAL A 28 16.72 25.99 18.03
C VAL A 28 18.03 26.09 18.78
N TRP A 29 18.17 25.25 19.79
CA TRP A 29 19.35 25.14 20.64
C TRP A 29 20.10 23.85 20.29
N ARG A 30 21.25 23.97 19.61
CA ARG A 30 22.15 22.85 19.37
C ARG A 30 23.10 22.72 20.57
N VAL A 31 22.90 21.63 21.33
CA VAL A 31 23.59 21.39 22.60
C VAL A 31 24.40 20.08 22.53
N SER A 32 25.36 19.90 23.43
CA SER A 32 26.09 18.63 23.54
C SER A 32 25.33 17.59 24.35
N SER A 33 24.49 18.00 25.29
CA SER A 33 23.65 17.16 26.13
C SER A 33 22.32 17.84 26.44
N VAL A 34 21.33 17.07 26.85
CA VAL A 34 20.02 17.58 27.30
C VAL A 34 20.20 18.45 28.57
N ASP A 35 21.17 18.11 29.43
CA ASP A 35 21.47 18.85 30.66
C ASP A 35 22.02 20.26 30.36
N ASP A 36 22.77 20.42 29.27
CA ASP A 36 23.22 21.76 28.84
C ASP A 36 22.03 22.64 28.48
N PHE A 37 20.98 22.06 27.84
CA PHE A 37 19.77 22.83 27.51
C PHE A 37 18.94 23.19 28.75
N ARG A 38 18.90 22.33 29.80
CA ARG A 38 18.22 22.68 31.05
C ARG A 38 18.72 24.00 31.65
N TYR A 39 19.99 24.28 31.53
CA TYR A 39 20.56 25.53 31.98
C TYR A 39 19.93 26.77 31.31
N PHE A 40 19.58 26.68 30.01
CA PHE A 40 19.01 27.76 29.23
C PHE A 40 17.49 27.83 29.30
N VAL A 41 16.81 26.70 29.38
CA VAL A 41 15.35 26.67 29.42
C VAL A 41 14.76 27.12 30.74
N GLY A 42 15.46 26.87 31.88
CA GLY A 42 15.02 27.30 33.22
C GLY A 42 14.74 28.81 33.31
N PRO A 43 15.70 29.69 33.04
CA PRO A 43 15.51 31.15 33.04
C PRO A 43 14.43 31.62 32.06
N TYR A 44 14.28 31.01 30.90
CA TYR A 44 13.19 31.27 29.92
C TYR A 44 11.81 30.98 30.52
N VAL A 45 11.65 29.80 31.15
CA VAL A 45 10.42 29.39 31.82
C VAL A 45 10.08 30.38 32.96
N GLU A 46 11.04 30.70 33.81
CA GLU A 46 10.86 31.65 34.91
C GLU A 46 10.47 33.04 34.42
N GLN A 47 11.05 33.51 33.29
CA GLN A 47 10.69 34.77 32.68
C GLN A 47 9.28 34.73 32.10
N ALA A 48 8.93 33.66 31.38
CA ALA A 48 7.57 33.50 30.81
C ALA A 48 6.48 33.47 31.88
N ILE A 49 6.76 32.84 33.04
CA ILE A 49 5.84 32.83 34.20
C ILE A 49 5.70 34.25 34.78
N ARG A 50 6.81 34.99 34.97
CA ARG A 50 6.75 36.38 35.45
C ARG A 50 5.94 37.29 34.53
N ASP A 51 6.06 37.05 33.22
CA ASP A 51 5.35 37.80 32.17
C ASP A 51 3.93 37.29 31.96
N LYS A 52 3.49 36.30 32.73
CA LYS A 52 2.16 35.67 32.68
C LYS A 52 1.79 35.14 31.29
N ARG A 53 2.78 34.56 30.59
CA ARG A 53 2.57 33.99 29.26
C ARG A 53 1.87 32.61 29.35
N ASN A 54 1.10 32.26 28.31
CA ASN A 54 0.55 30.91 28.18
C ASN A 54 1.67 29.96 27.82
N LEU A 55 2.20 29.23 28.82
CA LEU A 55 3.39 28.40 28.68
C LEU A 55 3.03 26.93 28.60
N ILE A 56 3.48 26.27 27.54
CA ILE A 56 3.18 24.90 27.19
C ILE A 56 4.47 24.10 27.11
N TYR A 57 4.49 22.89 27.71
CA TYR A 57 5.56 21.93 27.59
C TYR A 57 5.07 20.68 26.84
N ILE A 58 5.65 20.41 25.68
CA ILE A 58 5.38 19.23 24.85
C ILE A 58 6.39 18.14 25.19
N ARG A 59 5.91 17.13 25.92
CA ARG A 59 6.70 16.00 26.41
C ARG A 59 6.52 14.78 25.51
N PHE A 60 7.63 14.19 25.01
CA PHE A 60 7.61 12.95 24.19
C PHE A 60 8.88 12.09 24.32
N ALA A 61 9.93 12.60 24.94
CA ALA A 61 11.20 11.89 25.08
C ALA A 61 11.28 11.10 26.40
N GLN A 62 12.22 10.14 26.47
CA GLN A 62 12.44 9.32 27.65
C GLN A 62 13.38 9.97 28.67
N HIS A 63 14.15 11.02 28.29
CA HIS A 63 15.00 11.74 29.25
C HIS A 63 14.16 12.38 30.36
N ASP A 64 14.77 12.72 31.50
CA ASP A 64 14.10 13.44 32.58
C ASP A 64 13.47 14.75 32.08
N PRO A 65 12.32 15.17 32.62
CA PRO A 65 11.63 16.38 32.20
C PRO A 65 12.53 17.61 32.14
N LEU A 66 12.42 18.42 31.07
CA LEU A 66 13.15 19.68 30.90
C LEU A 66 12.58 20.79 31.76
N VAL A 67 11.29 20.75 32.01
CA VAL A 67 10.53 21.70 32.81
C VAL A 67 9.90 20.96 33.98
N GLU A 68 10.12 21.48 35.18
CA GLU A 68 9.51 20.94 36.39
C GLU A 68 7.99 21.10 36.36
N GLU A 69 7.29 20.21 37.06
CA GLU A 69 5.83 20.27 37.14
C GLU A 69 5.42 21.49 38.00
N ARG A 70 4.69 22.40 37.36
CA ARG A 70 4.22 23.67 37.97
C ARG A 70 2.82 24.00 37.50
N PRO A 71 1.97 24.61 38.32
CA PRO A 71 0.60 25.00 37.94
C PRO A 71 0.54 26.00 36.75
N GLU A 72 1.59 26.78 36.56
CA GLU A 72 1.66 27.82 35.53
C GLU A 72 2.06 27.23 34.15
N VAL A 73 2.46 25.94 34.09
CA VAL A 73 2.92 25.28 32.86
C VAL A 73 1.96 24.21 32.47
N LYS A 74 1.31 24.36 31.31
CA LYS A 74 0.51 23.31 30.71
C LYS A 74 1.41 22.24 30.12
N ARG A 75 1.19 20.98 30.48
CA ARG A 75 1.98 19.86 30.02
C ARG A 75 1.16 18.90 29.18
N TYR A 76 1.64 18.62 27.97
CA TYR A 76 1.09 17.61 27.08
C TYR A 76 2.12 16.47 26.89
N THR A 77 1.71 15.24 27.12
CA THR A 77 2.58 14.06 26.91
C THR A 77 2.09 13.29 25.71
N LEU A 78 2.97 13.10 24.71
CA LEU A 78 2.70 12.45 23.43
C LEU A 78 3.61 11.25 23.27
N ASP A 79 3.15 10.25 22.53
CA ASP A 79 3.94 9.08 22.15
C ASP A 79 4.36 9.17 20.67
N PRO A 80 5.65 9.33 20.34
CA PRO A 80 6.09 9.39 18.96
C PRO A 80 6.06 8.02 18.24
N ASN A 81 5.89 6.90 18.98
CA ASN A 81 5.81 5.56 18.38
C ASN A 81 4.48 5.29 17.67
N VAL A 82 3.46 6.12 17.86
CA VAL A 82 2.20 6.03 17.09
C VAL A 82 2.40 6.31 15.60
N GLY A 83 3.55 6.87 15.21
CA GLY A 83 3.91 7.22 13.84
C GLY A 83 4.04 8.73 13.62
N PHE A 84 4.64 9.10 12.48
CA PHE A 84 4.91 10.50 12.16
C PHE A 84 3.63 11.32 11.99
N GLU A 85 2.67 10.82 11.20
CA GLU A 85 1.44 11.54 10.86
C GLU A 85 0.56 11.78 12.09
N PRO A 86 0.17 10.76 12.89
CA PRO A 86 -0.66 10.96 14.08
C PRO A 86 0.02 11.87 15.12
N PHE A 87 1.31 11.69 15.36
CA PHE A 87 2.06 12.51 16.29
C PHE A 87 2.06 14.00 15.87
N THR A 88 2.37 14.26 14.61
CA THR A 88 2.45 15.65 14.09
C THR A 88 1.07 16.33 14.09
N ILE A 89 0.01 15.58 13.74
CA ILE A 89 -1.37 16.07 13.81
C ILE A 89 -1.74 16.45 15.24
N GLU A 90 -1.41 15.61 16.23
CA GLU A 90 -1.73 15.93 17.63
C GLU A 90 -0.94 17.14 18.14
N VAL A 91 0.33 17.30 17.75
CA VAL A 91 1.09 18.53 18.03
C VAL A 91 0.40 19.76 17.43
N HIS A 92 -0.07 19.68 16.17
CA HIS A 92 -0.80 20.77 15.52
C HIS A 92 -2.14 21.06 16.22
N ASN A 93 -2.89 20.04 16.64
CA ASN A 93 -4.13 20.21 17.40
C ASN A 93 -3.91 20.93 18.72
N ILE A 94 -2.79 20.61 19.41
CA ILE A 94 -2.41 21.32 20.66
C ILE A 94 -2.09 22.78 20.35
N ILE A 95 -1.28 23.05 19.31
CA ILE A 95 -0.90 24.42 18.92
C ILE A 95 -2.14 25.23 18.53
N GLU A 96 -3.06 24.67 17.76
CA GLU A 96 -4.31 25.34 17.38
C GLU A 96 -5.20 25.64 18.59
N ARG A 97 -5.33 24.69 19.52
CA ARG A 97 -6.10 24.82 20.77
C ARG A 97 -5.56 25.91 21.68
N GLU A 98 -4.24 26.00 21.81
CA GLU A 98 -3.58 26.99 22.67
C GLU A 98 -3.54 28.38 22.03
N GLY A 99 -3.58 28.47 20.70
CA GLY A 99 -3.79 29.70 19.93
C GLY A 99 -2.62 30.65 19.88
N PHE A 100 -2.93 31.93 19.68
CA PHE A 100 -1.95 33.00 19.50
C PHE A 100 -1.14 33.32 20.76
N ASP A 101 0.05 33.85 20.57
CA ASP A 101 0.95 34.36 21.62
C ASP A 101 1.38 33.31 22.67
N ALA A 102 1.24 32.03 22.37
CA ALA A 102 1.61 30.93 23.25
C ALA A 102 3.13 30.68 23.23
N PHE A 103 3.67 30.24 24.37
CA PHE A 103 5.08 29.94 24.57
C PHE A 103 5.28 28.44 24.72
N TYR A 104 6.18 27.86 23.96
CA TYR A 104 6.41 26.41 23.91
C TYR A 104 7.81 26.04 24.33
N VAL A 105 7.92 24.95 25.08
CA VAL A 105 9.15 24.19 25.26
C VAL A 105 8.87 22.78 24.72
N PHE A 106 9.68 22.31 23.78
CA PHE A 106 9.65 20.95 23.28
C PHE A 106 10.74 20.11 23.95
N ASP A 107 10.49 18.83 24.14
CA ASP A 107 11.53 17.88 24.47
C ASP A 107 12.60 17.83 23.37
N CYS A 108 13.71 17.16 23.64
CA CYS A 108 14.80 17.06 22.69
C CYS A 108 14.38 16.38 21.41
N LEU A 109 14.39 17.11 20.30
CA LEU A 109 13.99 16.59 18.98
C LEU A 109 14.87 15.42 18.52
N SER A 110 16.12 15.35 19.00
CA SER A 110 17.00 14.21 18.69
C SER A 110 16.48 12.88 19.22
N GLU A 111 15.59 12.89 20.21
CA GLU A 111 14.93 11.68 20.73
C GLU A 111 13.85 11.14 19.79
N LEU A 112 13.32 11.94 18.87
CA LEU A 112 12.41 11.47 17.84
C LEU A 112 13.08 10.44 16.90
N GLN A 113 14.42 10.45 16.80
CA GLN A 113 15.17 9.42 16.07
C GLN A 113 15.01 8.02 16.69
N VAL A 114 14.68 7.93 17.97
CA VAL A 114 14.43 6.62 18.62
C VAL A 114 13.16 5.98 18.05
N ALA A 115 12.13 6.79 17.78
CA ALA A 115 10.86 6.31 17.24
C ALA A 115 10.87 6.24 15.71
N TRP A 116 11.45 7.25 15.04
CA TRP A 116 11.38 7.40 13.57
C TRP A 116 12.65 6.95 12.84
N ALA A 117 13.72 6.65 13.57
CA ALA A 117 15.01 6.14 13.11
C ALA A 117 15.84 7.08 12.24
N ALA A 118 15.24 7.95 11.42
CA ALA A 118 15.93 8.77 10.45
C ALA A 118 15.70 10.28 10.65
N ASP A 119 16.68 11.06 10.26
CA ASP A 119 16.63 12.52 10.27
C ASP A 119 15.61 13.11 9.31
N LEU A 120 15.30 12.36 8.25
CA LEU A 120 14.38 12.81 7.22
C LEU A 120 13.02 13.18 7.81
N MET A 121 12.51 12.32 8.70
CA MET A 121 11.23 12.53 9.36
C MET A 121 11.28 13.66 10.39
N MET A 122 12.37 13.79 11.13
CA MET A 122 12.57 14.93 12.05
C MET A 122 12.62 16.25 11.27
N GLY A 123 13.33 16.28 10.15
CA GLY A 123 13.39 17.46 9.27
C GLY A 123 12.00 17.83 8.72
N ASN A 124 11.21 16.83 8.31
CA ASN A 124 9.83 17.02 7.86
C ASN A 124 8.93 17.57 8.97
N PHE A 125 9.01 17.02 10.18
CA PHE A 125 8.29 17.55 11.36
C PHE A 125 8.57 19.04 11.58
N PHE A 126 9.84 19.41 11.51
CA PHE A 126 10.26 20.79 11.69
C PHE A 126 9.71 21.71 10.58
N GLN A 127 9.72 21.25 9.32
CA GLN A 127 9.24 22.00 8.16
C GLN A 127 7.73 22.26 8.18
N VAL A 128 6.94 21.41 8.83
CA VAL A 128 5.48 21.61 8.92
C VAL A 128 5.06 22.32 10.21
N THR A 129 5.79 22.08 11.32
CA THR A 129 5.41 22.62 12.65
C THR A 129 5.88 24.06 12.84
N CYS A 130 7.11 24.42 12.44
CA CYS A 130 7.63 25.77 12.66
C CYS A 130 6.90 26.86 11.88
N PRO A 131 6.52 26.71 10.61
CA PRO A 131 5.69 27.70 9.92
C PRO A 131 4.32 27.87 10.57
N PHE A 132 3.74 26.81 11.10
CA PHE A 132 2.44 26.87 11.79
C PHE A 132 2.56 27.64 13.11
N LEU A 133 3.58 27.39 13.93
CA LEU A 133 3.90 28.16 15.11
C LEU A 133 4.16 29.65 14.78
N PHE A 134 4.87 29.92 13.69
CA PHE A 134 5.16 31.29 13.23
C PHE A 134 3.87 32.04 12.86
N GLN A 135 2.91 31.40 12.20
CA GLN A 135 1.62 32.01 11.82
C GLN A 135 0.77 32.41 13.01
N LEU A 136 0.95 31.77 14.16
CA LEU A 136 0.23 32.02 15.41
C LEU A 136 1.00 32.96 16.34
N ASP A 137 2.07 33.62 15.87
CA ASP A 137 2.89 34.53 16.64
C ASP A 137 3.38 33.94 17.99
N THR A 138 3.74 32.65 17.98
CA THR A 138 4.19 31.92 19.17
C THR A 138 5.70 32.05 19.37
N VAL A 139 6.21 31.66 20.55
CA VAL A 139 7.65 31.49 20.80
C VAL A 139 7.92 30.05 21.20
N ALA A 140 8.77 29.34 20.46
CA ALA A 140 9.04 27.94 20.71
C ALA A 140 10.54 27.63 20.84
N TYR A 141 10.89 26.84 21.85
CA TYR A 141 12.26 26.37 22.13
C TYR A 141 12.40 24.91 21.80
N PHE A 142 13.38 24.57 20.95
CA PHE A 142 13.67 23.24 20.49
C PHE A 142 15.14 22.86 20.75
N PRO A 143 15.44 21.93 21.67
CA PRO A 143 16.79 21.42 21.81
C PRO A 143 17.07 20.29 20.78
N VAL A 144 18.30 20.33 20.23
CA VAL A 144 18.83 19.36 19.27
C VAL A 144 20.26 18.99 19.70
N ILE A 145 20.58 17.69 19.77
CA ILE A 145 21.92 17.24 20.12
C ILE A 145 22.87 17.41 18.93
N ARG A 146 23.96 18.14 19.13
CA ARG A 146 24.99 18.38 18.12
C ARG A 146 25.64 17.06 17.72
N GLY A 147 25.96 16.93 16.41
CA GLY A 147 26.65 15.77 15.88
C GLY A 147 25.80 14.51 15.72
N ARG A 148 24.53 14.52 16.14
CA ARG A 148 23.62 13.38 15.95
C ARG A 148 22.80 13.44 14.65
N HIS A 149 22.98 14.50 13.88
CA HIS A 149 22.14 14.78 12.71
C HIS A 149 22.97 15.02 11.47
N SER A 150 22.43 14.65 10.32
CA SER A 150 23.00 14.91 9.01
C SER A 150 23.04 16.42 8.71
N HIS A 151 23.90 16.80 7.78
CA HIS A 151 23.97 18.18 7.30
C HIS A 151 22.63 18.64 6.69
N ASP A 152 21.95 17.74 5.97
CA ASP A 152 20.68 18.03 5.30
C ASP A 152 19.56 18.31 6.32
N ALA A 153 19.45 17.50 7.37
CA ALA A 153 18.48 17.73 8.44
C ALA A 153 18.71 19.08 9.15
N ILE A 154 19.95 19.39 9.48
CA ILE A 154 20.30 20.68 10.06
C ILE A 154 20.06 21.83 9.07
N GLY A 155 20.30 21.61 7.77
CA GLY A 155 19.98 22.57 6.71
C GLY A 155 18.48 22.89 6.64
N ARG A 156 17.62 21.87 6.73
CA ARG A 156 16.14 21.99 6.77
C ARG A 156 15.70 22.77 8.02
N ILE A 157 16.23 22.43 9.21
CA ILE A 157 15.99 23.16 10.44
C ILE A 157 16.42 24.62 10.29
N ARG A 158 17.63 24.89 9.78
CA ARG A 158 18.14 26.23 9.57
C ARG A 158 17.30 27.03 8.58
N SER A 159 16.77 26.44 7.55
CA SER A 159 15.93 27.15 6.58
C SER A 159 14.63 27.66 7.20
N THR A 160 14.07 26.94 8.16
CA THR A 160 12.73 27.14 8.72
C THR A 160 12.75 27.96 10.02
N THR A 161 13.74 27.73 10.90
CA THR A 161 13.84 28.43 12.20
C THR A 161 14.21 29.91 12.06
N GLN A 162 13.77 30.76 12.99
CA GLN A 162 14.15 32.17 13.06
C GLN A 162 15.46 32.36 13.79
N ILE A 163 15.74 31.58 14.83
CA ILE A 163 16.98 31.64 15.60
C ILE A 163 17.60 30.25 15.71
N LEU A 164 18.89 30.13 15.39
CA LEU A 164 19.68 28.92 15.56
C LEU A 164 20.95 29.26 16.39
N LEU A 165 21.06 28.61 17.55
CA LEU A 165 22.13 28.84 18.52
C LEU A 165 22.92 27.53 18.72
N ASP A 166 24.26 27.66 18.65
CA ASP A 166 25.15 26.60 19.11
C ASP A 166 25.62 26.87 20.55
N VAL A 167 25.52 25.87 21.39
CA VAL A 167 25.97 25.92 22.78
C VAL A 167 27.18 25.01 22.96
N TYR A 168 28.20 25.53 23.59
CA TYR A 168 29.41 24.81 23.94
C TYR A 168 29.67 24.94 25.43
N ARG A 169 30.25 23.93 26.04
CA ARG A 169 30.68 23.93 27.44
C ARG A 169 32.21 23.72 27.48
N GLY A 170 32.94 24.63 28.09
CA GLY A 170 34.38 24.55 28.25
C GLY A 170 34.87 25.49 29.35
N ASP A 171 36.04 25.21 29.92
CA ASP A 171 36.63 26.00 30.96
C ASP A 171 35.67 26.28 32.16
N GLY A 172 34.78 25.33 32.46
CA GLY A 172 33.77 25.45 33.54
C GLY A 172 32.63 26.42 33.28
N THR A 173 32.50 26.94 32.07
CA THR A 173 31.44 27.88 31.66
C THR A 173 30.77 27.52 30.35
N TYR A 174 29.71 28.23 29.96
CA TYR A 174 29.00 28.07 28.71
C TYR A 174 29.41 29.16 27.69
N TYR A 175 29.42 28.76 26.45
CA TYR A 175 29.56 29.62 25.28
C TYR A 175 28.35 29.45 24.38
N VAL A 176 27.78 30.55 23.88
CA VAL A 176 26.68 30.54 22.91
C VAL A 176 27.15 31.27 21.65
N GLN A 177 27.03 30.59 20.52
CA GLN A 177 27.29 31.15 19.20
C GLN A 177 26.02 31.18 18.37
N PRO A 178 25.41 32.34 18.07
CA PRO A 178 24.31 32.43 17.13
C PRO A 178 24.79 32.10 15.70
N LEU A 179 24.12 31.17 15.04
CA LEU A 179 24.41 30.77 13.66
C LEU A 179 23.41 31.35 12.67
N LYS A 180 22.19 31.64 13.15
CA LYS A 180 21.12 32.30 12.40
C LYS A 180 20.32 33.16 13.37
N VAL A 181 20.06 34.41 12.99
CA VAL A 181 19.08 35.30 13.61
C VAL A 181 18.36 36.02 12.47
N TRP A 182 17.06 35.83 12.36
CA TRP A 182 16.30 36.30 11.20
C TRP A 182 15.86 37.78 11.40
N ASN A 183 16.10 38.59 10.37
CA ASN A 183 15.63 39.98 10.24
C ASN A 183 15.94 40.92 11.43
N ARG A 184 17.12 40.78 12.01
CA ARG A 184 17.66 41.53 13.13
C ARG A 184 19.15 41.76 12.98
N HIS A 185 19.69 42.77 13.67
CA HIS A 185 21.13 43.05 13.66
C HIS A 185 21.60 43.62 14.97
N SER A 186 22.68 43.10 15.50
CA SER A 186 23.53 43.71 16.48
C SER A 186 25.00 43.57 16.07
N PRO A 187 25.91 44.50 16.48
CA PRO A 187 27.30 44.44 16.06
C PRO A 187 28.06 43.17 16.41
N THR A 188 27.61 42.46 17.45
CA THR A 188 28.25 41.22 17.94
C THR A 188 27.41 39.96 17.75
N MET A 189 26.29 40.06 17.01
CA MET A 189 25.25 39.01 16.91
C MET A 189 25.80 37.62 16.62
N PHE A 190 26.72 37.48 15.69
CA PHE A 190 27.25 36.17 15.26
C PHE A 190 28.61 35.82 15.88
N GLN A 191 29.09 36.62 16.82
CA GLN A 191 30.28 36.30 17.60
C GLN A 191 29.95 35.25 18.66
N PRO A 192 30.90 34.42 19.09
CA PRO A 192 30.72 33.58 20.28
C PRO A 192 30.61 34.48 21.53
N HIS A 193 29.66 34.15 22.41
CA HIS A 193 29.44 34.82 23.68
C HIS A 193 29.76 33.89 24.83
N ARG A 194 30.56 34.29 25.79
CA ARG A 194 30.91 33.54 26.99
C ARG A 194 30.07 33.99 28.19
N PHE A 195 29.57 33.07 28.98
CA PHE A 195 28.94 33.37 30.26
C PHE A 195 29.99 33.74 31.31
N ASP A 196 29.91 34.90 31.92
CA ASP A 196 30.85 35.44 32.93
C ASP A 196 30.40 35.18 34.38
N GLY A 197 29.31 34.43 34.57
CA GLY A 197 28.68 34.15 35.87
C GLY A 197 27.44 35.03 36.12
N THR A 198 27.24 36.08 35.36
CA THR A 198 26.11 37.01 35.44
C THR A 198 25.42 37.24 34.11
N ARG A 199 26.17 37.37 33.02
CA ARG A 199 25.66 37.66 31.67
C ARG A 199 26.52 37.02 30.60
N PHE A 200 25.98 36.92 29.40
CA PHE A 200 26.73 36.53 28.20
C PHE A 200 27.47 37.77 27.62
N VAL A 201 28.79 37.64 27.44
CA VAL A 201 29.67 38.68 26.94
C VAL A 201 30.28 38.22 25.61
N PRO A 202 30.22 39.03 24.52
CA PRO A 202 30.82 38.68 23.24
C PRO A 202 32.35 38.59 23.35
N LEU A 203 32.90 37.56 22.67
CA LEU A 203 34.33 37.41 22.53
C LEU A 203 34.81 38.31 21.39
N THR A 204 35.52 39.40 21.71
CA THR A 204 36.04 40.35 20.74
C THR A 204 37.56 40.31 20.61
N GLU A 205 38.25 39.67 21.56
CA GLU A 205 39.72 39.54 21.58
C GLU A 205 40.18 38.27 20.83
N GLY A 206 41.17 38.38 19.96
CA GLY A 206 41.68 37.28 19.16
C GLY A 206 42.12 36.06 19.97
N HIS A 207 42.75 36.27 21.15
CA HIS A 207 43.14 35.20 22.06
C HIS A 207 41.91 34.44 22.62
N ALA A 208 40.89 35.17 23.06
CA ALA A 208 39.65 34.58 23.59
C ALA A 208 38.86 33.78 22.49
N ILE A 209 38.87 34.34 21.27
CA ILE A 209 38.28 33.65 20.10
C ILE A 209 39.08 32.40 19.77
N GLY A 210 40.39 32.49 19.74
CA GLY A 210 41.27 31.30 19.51
C GLY A 210 41.05 30.20 20.54
N ARG A 211 40.91 30.58 21.85
CA ARG A 211 40.62 29.63 22.92
C ARG A 211 39.24 28.97 22.73
N PHE A 212 38.21 29.72 22.31
CA PHE A 212 36.91 29.15 21.99
C PHE A 212 36.97 28.09 20.87
N TYR A 213 37.71 28.35 19.80
CA TYR A 213 37.87 27.37 18.72
C TYR A 213 38.67 26.13 19.17
N GLN A 214 39.63 26.23 20.06
CA GLN A 214 40.27 25.09 20.71
C GLN A 214 39.27 24.25 21.51
N ILE A 215 38.42 24.88 22.34
CA ILE A 215 37.34 24.16 23.07
C ILE A 215 36.41 23.44 22.10
N ARG A 216 36.13 24.03 20.95
CA ARG A 216 35.31 23.42 19.91
C ARG A 216 35.99 22.21 19.28
N GLU A 217 37.29 22.25 19.01
CA GLU A 217 38.10 21.15 18.48
C GLU A 217 38.29 20.00 19.48
N ASP A 218 38.44 20.30 20.76
CA ASP A 218 38.62 19.32 21.84
C ASP A 218 37.35 18.56 22.21
N LEU A 219 36.19 18.96 21.70
CA LEU A 219 34.97 18.17 21.90
C LEU A 219 35.04 16.86 21.09
N PRO A 220 34.60 15.72 21.70
CA PRO A 220 34.57 14.48 20.98
C PRO A 220 33.93 14.69 19.61
N ASP A 221 34.65 14.29 18.58
CA ASP A 221 34.24 14.43 17.20
C ASP A 221 32.99 13.61 16.94
N SER A 222 31.86 14.16 17.31
CA SER A 222 30.54 13.69 16.90
C SER A 222 30.26 14.07 15.43
N GLU A 223 31.29 14.59 14.76
CA GLU A 223 31.24 15.21 13.43
C GLU A 223 31.14 14.18 12.26
N GLN A 224 30.75 12.97 12.51
CA GLN A 224 30.46 12.08 11.37
C GLN A 224 29.23 12.53 10.59
N HIS A 225 28.45 13.48 11.12
CA HIS A 225 27.21 13.98 10.50
C HIS A 225 26.28 12.88 9.98
N LEU A 226 26.44 11.69 10.57
CA LEU A 226 25.62 10.54 10.32
C LEU A 226 24.41 10.60 11.23
N ASP A 227 23.24 10.33 10.69
CA ASP A 227 22.03 10.16 11.49
C ASP A 227 22.03 8.82 12.24
N SER A 228 20.98 8.54 13.02
CA SER A 228 20.85 7.28 13.78
C SER A 228 20.80 6.07 12.88
N TRP A 229 20.15 6.22 11.72
CA TRP A 229 20.01 5.17 10.72
C TRP A 229 21.37 4.76 10.14
N GLU A 230 22.13 5.72 9.64
CA GLU A 230 23.45 5.47 9.07
C GLU A 230 24.43 4.92 10.12
N ARG A 231 24.43 5.49 11.34
CA ARG A 231 25.26 4.98 12.44
C ARG A 231 24.92 3.55 12.80
N PHE A 232 23.62 3.23 12.92
CA PHE A 232 23.19 1.87 13.26
C PHE A 232 23.68 0.88 12.20
N PHE A 233 23.45 1.11 10.91
CA PHE A 233 23.86 0.18 9.85
C PHE A 233 25.36 0.10 9.68
N THR A 234 26.12 1.19 9.90
CA THR A 234 27.57 1.19 9.90
C THR A 234 28.11 0.31 11.05
N LEU A 235 27.61 0.51 12.26
CA LEU A 235 28.01 -0.29 13.43
C LEU A 235 27.63 -1.77 13.26
N ALA A 236 26.40 -2.05 12.82
CA ALA A 236 25.93 -3.41 12.59
C ALA A 236 26.78 -4.14 11.54
N ARG A 237 27.22 -3.45 10.48
CA ARG A 237 28.12 -4.01 9.49
C ARG A 237 29.50 -4.36 10.09
N MET A 238 30.07 -3.43 10.86
CA MET A 238 31.34 -3.70 11.54
C MET A 238 31.24 -4.91 12.48
N GLN A 239 30.16 -5.00 13.27
CA GLN A 239 29.90 -6.15 14.16
C GLN A 239 29.73 -7.45 13.38
N TYR A 240 29.06 -7.41 12.24
CA TYR A 240 28.89 -8.57 11.35
C TYR A 240 30.24 -9.05 10.79
N GLU A 241 31.08 -8.16 10.30
CA GLU A 241 32.41 -8.50 9.79
C GLU A 241 33.32 -9.08 10.87
N GLN A 242 33.13 -8.71 12.13
CA GLN A 242 33.83 -9.26 13.29
C GLN A 242 33.17 -10.53 13.88
N GLY A 243 32.01 -10.97 13.33
CA GLY A 243 31.27 -12.11 13.85
C GLY A 243 30.60 -11.87 15.22
N MET A 244 30.37 -10.62 15.57
CA MET A 244 29.81 -10.19 16.87
C MET A 244 28.37 -9.62 16.76
N LEU A 245 27.73 -9.70 15.60
CA LEU A 245 26.37 -9.20 15.43
C LEU A 245 25.38 -9.99 16.29
N SER A 246 24.62 -9.28 17.13
CA SER A 246 23.66 -9.89 18.05
C SER A 246 22.30 -10.18 17.40
N GLU A 247 21.51 -11.08 18.01
CA GLU A 247 20.11 -11.32 17.60
C GLU A 247 19.24 -10.06 17.78
N SER A 248 19.50 -9.26 18.83
CA SER A 248 18.81 -7.99 19.01
C SER A 248 19.08 -7.01 17.85
N SER A 249 20.31 -6.98 17.33
CA SER A 249 20.63 -6.15 16.15
C SER A 249 19.89 -6.63 14.89
N LEU A 250 19.69 -7.94 14.73
CA LEU A 250 18.86 -8.47 13.62
C LEU A 250 17.39 -8.09 13.77
N ALA A 251 16.86 -8.12 14.99
CA ALA A 251 15.49 -7.68 15.28
C ALA A 251 15.32 -6.17 14.99
N ASP A 252 16.30 -5.35 15.37
CA ASP A 252 16.30 -3.93 15.06
C ASP A 252 16.39 -3.67 13.53
N MET A 253 17.22 -4.41 12.80
CA MET A 253 17.26 -4.34 11.33
C MET A 253 15.91 -4.70 10.70
N CYS A 254 15.25 -5.75 11.19
CA CYS A 254 13.92 -6.14 10.73
C CYS A 254 12.92 -5.00 10.93
N ARG A 255 12.87 -4.44 12.13
CA ARG A 255 11.96 -3.36 12.51
C ARG A 255 12.19 -2.07 11.71
N LEU A 256 13.44 -1.74 11.43
CA LEU A 256 13.82 -0.51 10.72
C LEU A 256 13.60 -0.62 9.22
N LEU A 257 14.00 -1.75 8.60
CA LEU A 257 13.98 -1.90 7.14
C LEU A 257 12.70 -2.53 6.59
N ILE A 258 12.06 -3.42 7.34
CA ILE A 258 11.07 -4.32 6.75
C ILE A 258 9.69 -4.11 7.33
N THR A 259 9.46 -4.45 8.61
CA THR A 259 8.12 -4.41 9.21
C THR A 259 8.17 -4.24 10.72
N ARG A 260 7.09 -3.68 11.26
CA ARG A 260 6.82 -3.60 12.71
C ARG A 260 5.67 -4.54 13.12
N GLU A 261 5.05 -5.24 12.18
CA GLU A 261 3.99 -6.21 12.45
C GLU A 261 4.64 -7.48 13.01
N GLU A 262 4.20 -7.91 14.21
CA GLU A 262 4.87 -8.93 15.02
C GLU A 262 4.96 -10.28 14.31
N ARG A 263 3.84 -10.76 13.77
CA ARG A 263 3.77 -12.09 13.13
C ARG A 263 4.66 -12.18 11.88
N MET A 264 4.67 -11.11 11.08
CA MET A 264 5.54 -11.03 9.90
C MET A 264 7.02 -10.91 10.32
N ALA A 265 7.31 -10.12 11.36
CA ALA A 265 8.67 -9.99 11.91
C ALA A 265 9.24 -11.32 12.40
N GLU A 266 8.44 -12.14 13.10
CA GLU A 266 8.85 -13.48 13.51
C GLU A 266 9.22 -14.38 12.33
N LEU A 267 8.41 -14.36 11.25
CA LEU A 267 8.71 -15.12 10.04
C LEU A 267 10.01 -14.65 9.38
N ILE A 268 10.22 -13.34 9.29
CA ILE A 268 11.43 -12.76 8.70
C ILE A 268 12.66 -13.15 9.52
N LEU A 269 12.62 -12.98 10.83
CA LEU A 269 13.74 -13.33 11.72
C LEU A 269 14.09 -14.82 11.66
N ARG A 270 13.11 -15.70 11.40
CA ARG A 270 13.33 -17.14 11.22
C ARG A 270 14.07 -17.47 9.91
N HIS A 271 13.84 -16.70 8.85
CA HIS A 271 14.33 -17.06 7.52
C HIS A 271 15.47 -16.17 7.01
N PHE A 272 15.55 -14.90 7.44
CA PHE A 272 16.55 -13.97 6.95
C PHE A 272 17.86 -14.08 7.70
N THR A 273 18.94 -13.80 6.99
CA THR A 273 20.29 -13.65 7.51
C THR A 273 20.72 -12.18 7.49
N ALA A 274 21.79 -11.83 8.22
CA ALA A 274 22.37 -10.49 8.17
C ALA A 274 22.65 -9.98 6.73
N LYS A 275 23.07 -10.90 5.83
CA LYS A 275 23.34 -10.56 4.42
C LYS A 275 22.10 -10.06 3.69
N ASP A 276 20.93 -10.61 4.03
CA ASP A 276 19.67 -10.21 3.38
C ASP A 276 19.33 -8.77 3.75
N TYR A 277 19.46 -8.38 5.03
CA TYR A 277 19.26 -7.01 5.49
C TYR A 277 20.25 -6.02 4.85
N PHE A 278 21.53 -6.35 4.80
CA PHE A 278 22.55 -5.48 4.16
C PHE A 278 22.32 -5.35 2.65
N ARG A 279 21.78 -6.38 1.98
CA ARG A 279 21.41 -6.31 0.57
C ARG A 279 20.24 -5.35 0.37
N ILE A 280 19.22 -5.41 1.23
CA ILE A 280 18.09 -4.47 1.20
C ILE A 280 18.59 -3.05 1.44
N TYR A 281 19.33 -2.82 2.52
CA TYR A 281 19.91 -1.52 2.86
C TYR A 281 20.67 -0.88 1.68
N LYS A 282 21.50 -1.66 0.98
CA LYS A 282 22.26 -1.20 -0.19
C LYS A 282 21.37 -0.77 -1.37
N ARG A 283 20.12 -1.24 -1.41
CA ARG A 283 19.16 -0.98 -2.49
C ARG A 283 18.05 -0.02 -2.07
N MET A 284 18.18 0.60 -0.89
CA MET A 284 17.25 1.60 -0.42
C MET A 284 17.50 2.94 -1.10
N ILE A 285 16.42 3.65 -1.39
CA ILE A 285 16.38 5.07 -1.74
C ILE A 285 15.65 5.78 -0.61
N GLY A 286 16.30 6.76 -0.01
CA GLY A 286 15.82 7.36 1.24
C GLY A 286 15.88 6.39 2.41
N THR A 287 15.00 6.57 3.38
CA THR A 287 14.94 5.82 4.64
C THR A 287 13.53 5.29 4.92
N GLY A 288 13.37 4.54 6.02
CA GLY A 288 12.11 3.92 6.41
C GLY A 288 12.02 2.46 5.99
N THR A 289 10.82 1.90 6.00
CA THR A 289 10.59 0.50 5.66
C THR A 289 10.32 0.30 4.17
N ILE A 290 10.53 -0.93 3.70
CA ILE A 290 10.29 -1.32 2.30
C ILE A 290 8.82 -1.64 1.99
N GLY A 291 7.96 -1.69 3.02
CA GLY A 291 6.53 -1.98 2.90
C GLY A 291 6.17 -3.44 2.69
N GLY A 292 4.87 -3.73 2.76
CA GLY A 292 4.35 -5.10 2.85
C GLY A 292 4.57 -5.93 1.59
N LYS A 293 4.30 -5.40 0.40
CA LYS A 293 4.48 -6.13 -0.87
C LYS A 293 5.95 -6.54 -1.08
N SER A 294 6.89 -5.63 -0.81
CA SER A 294 8.32 -5.93 -0.86
C SER A 294 8.71 -7.00 0.17
N CYS A 295 8.16 -6.89 1.38
CA CYS A 295 8.36 -7.85 2.46
C CYS A 295 7.89 -9.25 2.07
N GLY A 296 6.64 -9.40 1.63
CA GLY A 296 6.06 -10.68 1.22
C GLY A 296 6.83 -11.34 0.08
N MET A 297 7.22 -10.56 -0.94
CA MET A 297 8.06 -11.06 -2.04
C MET A 297 9.39 -11.62 -1.55
N LEU A 298 10.14 -10.83 -0.74
CA LEU A 298 11.47 -11.24 -0.28
C LEU A 298 11.41 -12.45 0.65
N LEU A 299 10.42 -12.48 1.55
CA LEU A 299 10.20 -13.59 2.47
C LEU A 299 9.87 -14.88 1.71
N ALA A 300 8.93 -14.84 0.78
CA ALA A 300 8.54 -16.01 0.00
C ALA A 300 9.70 -16.57 -0.83
N ARG A 301 10.49 -15.69 -1.44
CA ARG A 301 11.69 -16.10 -2.16
C ARG A 301 12.72 -16.76 -1.26
N ARG A 302 12.90 -16.23 -0.04
CA ARG A 302 13.83 -16.79 0.93
C ARG A 302 13.37 -18.15 1.43
N ILE A 303 12.08 -18.30 1.76
CA ILE A 303 11.46 -19.57 2.13
C ILE A 303 11.66 -20.61 1.03
N ALA A 304 11.33 -20.26 -0.23
CA ALA A 304 11.46 -21.17 -1.36
C ALA A 304 12.92 -21.59 -1.58
N GLN A 305 13.87 -20.67 -1.56
CA GLN A 305 15.31 -20.96 -1.71
C GLN A 305 15.85 -21.88 -0.60
N THR A 306 15.39 -21.71 0.63
CA THR A 306 15.87 -22.50 1.77
C THR A 306 15.26 -23.89 1.79
N ASN A 307 13.96 -24.03 1.48
CA ASN A 307 13.21 -25.29 1.63
C ASN A 307 13.08 -26.09 0.32
N MET A 308 13.53 -25.53 -0.81
CA MET A 308 13.46 -26.16 -2.13
C MET A 308 14.83 -26.10 -2.87
N PRO A 309 15.92 -26.55 -2.25
CA PRO A 309 17.26 -26.41 -2.84
C PRO A 309 17.41 -27.11 -4.20
N GLU A 310 16.65 -28.17 -4.45
CA GLU A 310 16.62 -28.89 -5.72
C GLU A 310 16.02 -28.10 -6.89
N TYR A 311 15.33 -26.98 -6.61
CA TYR A 311 14.75 -26.09 -7.62
C TYR A 311 15.46 -24.74 -7.73
N THR A 312 16.60 -24.55 -7.06
CA THR A 312 17.34 -23.28 -7.04
C THR A 312 17.62 -22.74 -8.44
N ASP A 313 18.02 -23.59 -9.38
CA ASP A 313 18.33 -23.22 -10.75
C ASP A 313 17.10 -22.82 -11.60
N TYR A 314 15.91 -23.13 -11.12
CA TYR A 314 14.65 -22.75 -11.76
C TYR A 314 14.11 -21.40 -11.27
N PHE A 315 14.63 -20.86 -10.16
CA PHE A 315 14.22 -19.57 -9.66
C PHE A 315 15.03 -18.45 -10.32
N GLU A 316 14.35 -17.58 -11.05
CA GLU A 316 15.00 -16.37 -11.60
C GLU A 316 15.36 -15.42 -10.44
N PRO A 317 16.60 -14.92 -10.34
CA PRO A 317 16.97 -13.94 -9.34
C PRO A 317 16.20 -12.63 -9.58
N HIS A 318 15.68 -12.04 -8.50
CA HIS A 318 15.10 -10.70 -8.58
C HIS A 318 16.18 -9.62 -8.62
N ASP A 319 15.86 -8.50 -9.24
CA ASP A 319 16.65 -7.29 -9.19
C ASP A 319 15.72 -6.12 -8.86
N SER A 320 15.88 -5.56 -7.65
CA SER A 320 14.92 -4.63 -7.08
C SER A 320 15.61 -3.53 -6.30
N PHE A 321 15.02 -2.34 -6.32
CA PHE A 321 15.29 -1.23 -5.42
C PHE A 321 14.03 -0.92 -4.62
N PHE A 322 14.20 -0.25 -3.48
CA PHE A 322 13.13 0.06 -2.55
C PHE A 322 13.17 1.55 -2.22
N ILE A 323 12.11 2.28 -2.57
CA ILE A 323 11.95 3.65 -2.08
C ILE A 323 11.32 3.54 -0.70
N GLY A 324 12.06 3.96 0.32
CA GLY A 324 11.63 3.83 1.71
C GLY A 324 10.40 4.67 2.02
N SER A 325 9.64 4.22 3.00
CA SER A 325 8.37 4.84 3.39
C SER A 325 8.47 6.32 3.78
N ASP A 326 9.63 6.77 4.27
CA ASP A 326 9.84 8.15 4.70
C ASP A 326 9.86 9.14 3.53
N VAL A 327 10.19 8.65 2.31
CA VAL A 327 10.19 9.47 1.09
C VAL A 327 8.78 9.97 0.74
N TYR A 328 7.75 9.19 1.05
CA TYR A 328 6.36 9.60 0.83
C TYR A 328 5.99 10.87 1.59
N TYR A 329 6.29 10.93 2.89
CA TYR A 329 6.04 12.14 3.68
C TYR A 329 6.95 13.28 3.28
N THR A 330 8.20 13.00 2.94
CA THR A 330 9.11 14.01 2.41
C THR A 330 8.55 14.66 1.14
N TYR A 331 7.95 13.85 0.27
CA TYR A 331 7.28 14.33 -0.95
C TYR A 331 6.05 15.20 -0.62
N ILE A 332 5.19 14.78 0.32
CA ILE A 332 4.03 15.56 0.78
C ILE A 332 4.46 16.92 1.34
N VAL A 333 5.48 16.94 2.19
CA VAL A 333 5.98 18.16 2.84
C VAL A 333 6.64 19.09 1.83
N ALA A 334 7.51 18.57 0.95
CA ALA A 334 8.20 19.36 -0.07
C ALA A 334 7.22 20.06 -1.03
N ASN A 335 6.11 19.40 -1.35
CA ASN A 335 5.07 19.94 -2.23
C ASN A 335 3.98 20.74 -1.51
N LYS A 336 4.19 21.07 -0.22
CA LYS A 336 3.24 21.87 0.59
C LYS A 336 1.82 21.29 0.64
N CYS A 337 1.73 19.95 0.66
CA CYS A 337 0.47 19.23 0.72
C CYS A 337 0.05 18.87 2.16
N TRP A 338 0.86 19.23 3.17
CA TRP A 338 0.64 18.81 4.55
C TRP A 338 -0.70 19.28 5.13
N ASP A 339 -1.05 20.56 4.96
CA ASP A 339 -2.30 21.12 5.49
C ASP A 339 -3.53 20.43 4.87
N MET A 340 -3.48 20.12 3.54
CA MET A 340 -4.53 19.36 2.89
C MET A 340 -4.57 17.92 3.38
N ARG A 341 -3.41 17.34 3.73
CA ARG A 341 -3.34 16.00 4.29
C ARG A 341 -3.97 15.95 5.69
N ILE A 342 -3.73 16.92 6.55
CA ILE A 342 -4.41 17.05 7.85
C ILE A 342 -5.93 17.15 7.64
N GLN A 343 -6.37 18.02 6.74
CA GLN A 343 -7.78 18.19 6.44
C GLN A 343 -8.41 16.89 5.91
N GLN A 344 -7.69 16.14 5.07
CA GLN A 344 -8.13 14.85 4.55
C GLN A 344 -8.33 13.80 5.65
N LYS A 345 -7.64 13.92 6.80
CA LYS A 345 -7.81 13.01 7.95
C LYS A 345 -9.03 13.35 8.82
N THR A 346 -9.73 14.43 8.58
CA THR A 346 -10.98 14.75 9.29
C THR A 346 -12.17 14.01 8.68
N ASP A 347 -13.22 13.74 9.48
CA ASP A 347 -14.44 13.06 9.01
C ASP A 347 -15.08 13.76 7.81
N THR A 348 -15.15 15.08 7.84
CA THR A 348 -15.75 15.89 6.77
C THR A 348 -14.82 16.04 5.56
N GLY A 349 -13.50 16.01 5.76
CA GLY A 349 -12.50 16.19 4.72
C GLY A 349 -12.09 14.89 4.01
N TYR A 350 -12.35 13.72 4.62
CA TYR A 350 -11.77 12.44 4.21
C TYR A 350 -11.92 12.15 2.71
N PHE A 351 -13.12 12.32 2.17
CA PHE A 351 -13.39 12.21 0.74
C PHE A 351 -13.38 13.57 0.02
N ALA A 352 -13.81 14.64 0.71
CA ALA A 352 -14.02 15.93 0.06
C ALA A 352 -12.73 16.58 -0.47
N VAL A 353 -11.61 16.38 0.22
CA VAL A 353 -10.31 16.96 -0.15
C VAL A 353 -9.47 16.01 -1.00
N ALA A 354 -9.82 14.73 -1.02
CA ALA A 354 -9.01 13.67 -1.62
C ALA A 354 -8.68 13.91 -3.11
N GLY A 355 -9.67 14.34 -3.90
CA GLY A 355 -9.47 14.62 -5.34
C GLY A 355 -8.44 15.72 -5.58
N VAL A 356 -8.54 16.84 -4.85
CA VAL A 356 -7.59 17.95 -4.97
C VAL A 356 -6.19 17.54 -4.49
N LEU A 357 -6.12 16.77 -3.41
CA LEU A 357 -4.84 16.24 -2.91
C LEU A 357 -4.22 15.27 -3.91
N LYS A 358 -5.02 14.39 -4.52
CA LYS A 358 -4.57 13.48 -5.58
C LYS A 358 -3.91 14.24 -6.74
N ASP A 359 -4.56 15.28 -7.26
CA ASP A 359 -4.01 16.10 -8.34
C ASP A 359 -2.70 16.79 -7.96
N ARG A 360 -2.59 17.25 -6.71
CA ARG A 360 -1.36 17.83 -6.17
C ARG A 360 -0.24 16.81 -6.06
N LEU A 361 -0.52 15.61 -5.57
CA LEU A 361 0.45 14.52 -5.50
C LEU A 361 0.89 14.06 -6.90
N PHE A 362 -0.01 14.09 -7.88
CA PHE A 362 0.31 13.72 -9.26
C PHE A 362 1.22 14.75 -9.96
N SER A 363 1.15 16.02 -9.58
CA SER A 363 1.89 17.13 -10.22
C SER A 363 3.11 17.61 -9.42
N GLY A 364 3.44 17.01 -8.29
CA GLY A 364 4.54 17.43 -7.42
C GLY A 364 5.94 17.14 -7.99
N THR A 365 6.96 17.61 -7.26
CA THR A 365 8.39 17.41 -7.59
C THR A 365 9.11 16.71 -6.45
N PHE A 366 10.17 15.98 -6.76
CA PHE A 366 11.00 15.33 -5.75
C PHE A 366 12.12 16.26 -5.26
N PRO A 367 12.54 16.15 -3.99
CA PRO A 367 13.73 16.82 -3.51
C PRO A 367 14.98 16.40 -4.30
N PRO A 368 15.95 17.32 -4.54
CA PRO A 368 17.13 17.02 -5.34
C PRO A 368 17.96 15.82 -4.87
N GLU A 369 18.02 15.59 -3.56
CA GLU A 369 18.74 14.48 -2.95
C GLU A 369 18.07 13.13 -3.26
N ILE A 370 16.77 13.09 -3.39
CA ILE A 370 16.01 11.90 -3.80
C ILE A 370 16.10 11.70 -5.31
N GLU A 371 15.98 12.78 -6.09
CA GLU A 371 16.15 12.75 -7.55
C GLU A 371 17.52 12.20 -7.96
N GLN A 372 18.59 12.57 -7.23
CA GLN A 372 19.92 12.05 -7.49
C GLN A 372 20.00 10.53 -7.27
N GLN A 373 19.38 10.00 -6.22
CA GLN A 373 19.32 8.56 -5.97
C GLN A 373 18.48 7.83 -7.05
N PHE A 374 17.44 8.48 -7.58
CA PHE A 374 16.68 7.94 -8.73
C PHE A 374 17.56 7.82 -9.98
N ARG A 375 18.38 8.83 -10.28
CA ARG A 375 19.35 8.79 -11.40
C ARG A 375 20.31 7.64 -11.25
N GLU A 376 20.90 7.43 -10.08
CA GLU A 376 21.85 6.34 -9.79
C GLU A 376 21.20 4.96 -9.95
N MET A 377 19.97 4.79 -9.50
CA MET A 377 19.18 3.57 -9.70
C MET A 377 18.89 3.33 -11.19
N LEU A 378 18.49 4.35 -11.93
CA LEU A 378 18.22 4.23 -13.38
C LEU A 378 19.48 3.94 -14.19
N GLU A 379 20.64 4.48 -13.79
CA GLU A 379 21.93 4.09 -14.37
C GLU A 379 22.25 2.62 -14.11
N TYR A 380 21.97 2.13 -12.91
CA TYR A 380 22.13 0.72 -12.56
C TYR A 380 21.27 -0.19 -13.45
N PHE A 381 19.99 0.11 -13.66
CA PHE A 381 19.10 -0.68 -14.51
C PHE A 381 19.42 -0.53 -16.01
N GLY A 382 20.13 0.52 -16.41
CA GLY A 382 20.36 0.85 -17.82
C GLY A 382 19.02 1.09 -18.52
N GLN A 383 18.83 0.46 -19.70
CA GLN A 383 17.58 0.56 -20.47
C GLN A 383 16.73 -0.73 -20.35
N ASN A 384 16.83 -1.45 -19.25
CA ASN A 384 15.94 -2.57 -19.00
C ASN A 384 14.57 -2.08 -18.51
N PRO A 385 13.47 -2.66 -18.98
CA PRO A 385 12.14 -2.36 -18.45
C PRO A 385 12.05 -2.59 -16.95
N ILE A 386 11.38 -1.66 -16.27
CA ILE A 386 11.14 -1.72 -14.83
C ILE A 386 9.66 -1.55 -14.53
N ILE A 387 9.22 -2.03 -13.39
CA ILE A 387 7.89 -1.80 -12.84
C ILE A 387 8.01 -1.08 -11.50
N VAL A 388 7.19 -0.05 -11.31
CA VAL A 388 7.05 0.73 -10.09
C VAL A 388 5.77 0.29 -9.40
N ARG A 389 5.88 -0.39 -8.25
CA ARG A 389 4.75 -1.00 -7.54
C ARG A 389 4.56 -0.35 -6.17
N SER A 390 3.31 -0.13 -5.79
CA SER A 390 2.99 0.21 -4.40
C SER A 390 3.52 -0.85 -3.44
N SER A 391 3.93 -0.44 -2.28
CA SER A 391 4.37 -1.30 -1.18
C SER A 391 4.07 -0.61 0.15
N SER A 392 2.80 -0.29 0.39
CA SER A 392 2.37 0.34 1.63
C SER A 392 2.63 -0.57 2.83
N LEU A 393 2.83 0.02 4.00
CA LEU A 393 2.92 -0.73 5.26
C LEU A 393 1.63 -1.49 5.60
N LEU A 394 0.51 -1.07 5.02
CA LEU A 394 -0.79 -1.69 5.23
C LEU A 394 -1.08 -2.83 4.24
N GLU A 395 -0.33 -2.92 3.13
CA GLU A 395 -0.51 -3.95 2.10
C GLU A 395 0.09 -5.31 2.53
N ASP A 396 -0.48 -6.40 2.01
CA ASP A 396 0.04 -7.76 2.07
C ASP A 396 0.41 -8.26 3.48
N SER A 397 -0.26 -7.71 4.50
CA SER A 397 -0.13 -8.11 5.89
C SER A 397 -1.23 -9.09 6.31
N PHE A 398 -1.04 -9.76 7.44
CA PHE A 398 -2.10 -10.60 8.01
C PHE A 398 -3.35 -9.74 8.30
N GLY A 399 -4.45 -10.01 7.62
CA GLY A 399 -5.71 -9.30 7.77
C GLY A 399 -6.01 -8.23 6.73
N ASN A 400 -5.04 -7.80 5.92
CA ASN A 400 -5.23 -6.73 4.94
C ASN A 400 -4.43 -7.01 3.66
N ALA A 401 -5.08 -7.29 2.54
CA ALA A 401 -4.40 -7.52 1.27
C ALA A 401 -4.26 -6.25 0.41
N PHE A 402 -5.22 -5.32 0.43
CA PHE A 402 -5.25 -4.14 -0.45
C PHE A 402 -5.16 -4.46 -1.94
N ALA A 403 -5.67 -5.60 -2.35
CA ALA A 403 -5.58 -6.05 -3.73
C ALA A 403 -6.23 -5.05 -4.69
N GLY A 404 -5.47 -4.60 -5.70
CA GLY A 404 -5.96 -3.67 -6.73
C GLY A 404 -6.40 -2.29 -6.23
N LYS A 405 -5.99 -1.86 -5.04
CA LYS A 405 -6.35 -0.55 -4.47
C LYS A 405 -5.36 0.54 -4.80
N TYR A 406 -4.12 0.17 -5.06
CA TYR A 406 -3.04 1.08 -5.42
C TYR A 406 -2.48 0.73 -6.79
N GLU A 407 -1.97 1.73 -7.48
CA GLU A 407 -1.45 1.60 -8.83
C GLU A 407 -0.09 0.90 -8.88
N SER A 408 0.15 0.23 -10.01
CA SER A 408 1.46 -0.28 -10.43
C SER A 408 1.72 0.17 -11.86
N VAL A 409 2.90 0.74 -12.12
CA VAL A 409 3.21 1.38 -13.40
C VAL A 409 4.42 0.71 -14.04
N PHE A 410 4.26 0.22 -15.27
CA PHE A 410 5.37 -0.24 -16.08
C PHE A 410 6.06 0.95 -16.77
N CYS A 411 7.39 0.99 -16.68
CA CYS A 411 8.24 1.90 -17.43
C CYS A 411 9.10 1.07 -18.38
N VAL A 412 9.01 1.34 -19.67
CA VAL A 412 9.87 0.68 -20.68
C VAL A 412 11.32 1.11 -20.46
N ASN A 413 11.53 2.28 -19.84
CA ASN A 413 12.85 2.78 -19.41
C ASN A 413 13.84 2.91 -20.55
N SER A 414 13.39 3.35 -21.72
CA SER A 414 14.24 3.61 -22.88
C SER A 414 14.35 5.10 -23.20
N GLY A 415 15.39 5.51 -23.90
CA GLY A 415 15.65 6.90 -24.26
C GLY A 415 16.80 7.53 -23.50
N SER A 416 16.86 8.86 -23.48
CA SER A 416 17.88 9.64 -22.76
C SER A 416 17.71 9.49 -21.23
N PRO A 417 18.77 9.74 -20.44
CA PRO A 417 18.68 9.71 -18.98
C PRO A 417 17.59 10.61 -18.42
N GLU A 418 17.37 11.79 -19.03
CA GLU A 418 16.34 12.75 -18.60
C GLU A 418 14.93 12.30 -18.95
N GLU A 419 14.73 11.61 -20.07
CA GLU A 419 13.45 11.03 -20.46
C GLU A 419 13.09 9.89 -19.51
N ARG A 420 14.04 8.98 -19.26
CA ARG A 420 13.85 7.87 -18.32
C ARG A 420 13.55 8.36 -16.90
N LEU A 421 14.25 9.40 -16.43
CA LEU A 421 13.97 9.99 -15.12
C LEU A 421 12.55 10.57 -15.05
N ARG A 422 12.12 11.33 -16.05
CA ARG A 422 10.76 11.90 -16.10
C ARG A 422 9.68 10.83 -16.11
N GLU A 423 9.87 9.77 -16.89
CA GLU A 423 8.95 8.62 -16.94
C GLU A 423 8.87 7.93 -15.57
N PHE A 424 10.03 7.67 -14.95
CA PHE A 424 10.11 7.06 -13.64
C PHE A 424 9.46 7.92 -12.54
N GLU A 425 9.79 9.20 -12.48
CA GLU A 425 9.16 10.12 -11.51
C GLU A 425 7.64 10.20 -11.70
N GLN A 426 7.17 10.18 -12.96
CA GLN A 426 5.74 10.16 -13.23
C GLN A 426 5.09 8.87 -12.72
N ALA A 427 5.76 7.72 -12.87
CA ALA A 427 5.29 6.46 -12.32
C ALA A 427 5.20 6.50 -10.78
N VAL A 428 6.21 7.03 -10.11
CA VAL A 428 6.20 7.20 -8.64
C VAL A 428 5.08 8.13 -8.20
N ARG A 429 4.89 9.27 -8.90
CA ARG A 429 3.77 10.20 -8.64
C ARG A 429 2.42 9.54 -8.79
N THR A 430 2.24 8.71 -9.82
CA THR A 430 1.00 7.95 -10.04
C THR A 430 0.71 7.03 -8.85
N VAL A 431 1.71 6.29 -8.39
CA VAL A 431 1.56 5.41 -7.22
C VAL A 431 1.24 6.23 -5.96
N TYR A 432 1.93 7.34 -5.70
CA TYR A 432 1.63 8.19 -4.54
C TYR A 432 0.22 8.80 -4.61
N ALA A 433 -0.19 9.25 -5.78
CA ALA A 433 -1.53 9.81 -6.00
C ALA A 433 -2.64 8.78 -5.79
N SER A 434 -2.39 7.48 -6.10
CA SER A 434 -3.37 6.41 -5.93
C SER A 434 -3.76 6.16 -4.46
N THR A 435 -2.96 6.64 -3.50
CA THR A 435 -3.34 6.61 -2.08
C THR A 435 -4.61 7.42 -1.78
N MET A 436 -4.96 8.34 -2.65
CA MET A 436 -6.16 9.19 -2.56
C MET A 436 -7.33 8.70 -3.45
N ASP A 437 -7.21 7.52 -4.05
CA ASP A 437 -8.30 6.96 -4.83
C ASP A 437 -9.51 6.60 -3.96
N PRO A 438 -10.74 6.86 -4.45
CA PRO A 438 -11.94 6.56 -3.68
C PRO A 438 -12.01 5.12 -3.18
N SER A 439 -11.61 4.15 -4.00
CA SER A 439 -11.59 2.72 -3.63
C SER A 439 -10.60 2.42 -2.51
N ALA A 440 -9.41 3.06 -2.53
CA ALA A 440 -8.40 2.90 -1.48
C ALA A 440 -8.84 3.57 -0.17
N LEU A 441 -9.45 4.75 -0.25
CA LEU A 441 -9.98 5.48 0.90
C LEU A 441 -11.12 4.72 1.56
N GLU A 442 -12.06 4.23 0.77
CA GLU A 442 -13.21 3.45 1.25
C GLU A 442 -12.76 2.15 1.92
N TYR A 443 -11.84 1.42 1.31
CA TYR A 443 -11.27 0.22 1.90
C TYR A 443 -10.64 0.50 3.27
N ARG A 444 -9.81 1.56 3.39
CA ARG A 444 -9.19 1.94 4.67
C ARG A 444 -10.23 2.28 5.73
N ARG A 445 -11.26 3.05 5.38
CA ARG A 445 -12.32 3.46 6.32
C ARG A 445 -13.10 2.26 6.84
N ARG A 446 -13.50 1.33 5.98
CA ARG A 446 -14.23 0.11 6.37
C ARG A 446 -13.43 -0.81 7.27
N ARG A 447 -12.10 -0.85 7.08
CA ARG A 447 -11.18 -1.65 7.90
C ARG A 447 -10.71 -0.92 9.17
N GLY A 448 -11.17 0.30 9.44
CA GLY A 448 -10.68 1.12 10.56
C GLY A 448 -9.20 1.45 10.44
N LEU A 449 -8.70 1.54 9.21
CA LEU A 449 -7.29 1.87 8.89
C LEU A 449 -7.12 3.35 8.53
N ASP A 450 -8.20 4.12 8.46
CA ASP A 450 -8.21 5.55 8.14
C ASP A 450 -7.48 6.39 9.18
N VAL A 451 -7.51 5.95 10.44
CA VAL A 451 -6.76 6.58 11.56
C VAL A 451 -5.31 6.14 11.64
N LYS A 452 -4.92 5.05 10.96
CA LYS A 452 -3.53 4.58 10.94
C LYS A 452 -2.66 5.41 10.02
N ASP A 453 -1.37 5.36 10.31
CA ASP A 453 -0.32 6.01 9.52
C ASP A 453 -0.18 5.31 8.16
N GLU A 454 -0.49 6.01 7.05
CA GLU A 454 -0.34 5.50 5.69
C GLU A 454 1.05 5.88 5.18
N GLN A 455 1.95 4.93 5.20
CA GLN A 455 3.31 5.10 4.70
C GLN A 455 3.51 4.32 3.40
N MET A 456 3.51 5.03 2.27
CA MET A 456 3.68 4.42 0.96
C MET A 456 5.17 4.26 0.62
N ALA A 457 5.72 3.06 0.85
CA ALA A 457 6.97 2.66 0.22
C ALA A 457 6.71 2.20 -1.22
N ILE A 458 7.77 2.12 -2.03
CA ILE A 458 7.65 1.68 -3.43
C ILE A 458 8.69 0.59 -3.72
N LEU A 459 8.23 -0.45 -4.41
CA LEU A 459 9.05 -1.50 -4.95
C LEU A 459 9.33 -1.21 -6.42
N VAL A 460 10.59 -1.02 -6.78
CA VAL A 460 11.05 -0.87 -8.18
C VAL A 460 11.74 -2.15 -8.60
N GLN A 461 11.20 -2.85 -9.59
CA GLN A 461 11.73 -4.14 -10.03
C GLN A 461 12.08 -4.11 -11.52
N ARG A 462 13.17 -4.78 -11.91
CA ARG A 462 13.39 -5.14 -13.31
C ARG A 462 12.28 -6.10 -13.75
N VAL A 463 11.63 -5.80 -14.86
CA VAL A 463 10.60 -6.68 -15.42
C VAL A 463 11.27 -7.96 -15.94
N SER A 464 10.77 -9.10 -15.48
CA SER A 464 11.18 -10.41 -15.99
C SER A 464 10.55 -10.62 -17.37
N GLY A 465 11.34 -10.99 -18.37
CA GLY A 465 10.84 -11.19 -19.72
C GLY A 465 11.95 -11.30 -20.77
N THR A 466 11.51 -11.45 -22.01
CA THR A 466 12.37 -11.64 -23.20
C THR A 466 11.92 -10.74 -24.34
N ASN A 467 12.85 -10.28 -25.15
CA ASN A 467 12.56 -9.52 -26.35
C ASN A 467 12.12 -10.43 -27.50
N PHE A 468 10.96 -10.12 -28.07
CA PHE A 468 10.45 -10.71 -29.31
C PHE A 468 10.33 -9.61 -30.38
N GLY A 469 11.43 -9.32 -31.06
CA GLY A 469 11.55 -8.13 -31.89
C GLY A 469 11.45 -6.85 -31.05
N ASN A 470 10.47 -6.04 -31.30
CA ASN A 470 10.21 -4.80 -30.55
C ASN A 470 9.28 -4.99 -29.33
N PHE A 471 8.84 -6.19 -29.09
CA PHE A 471 7.96 -6.52 -27.97
C PHE A 471 8.74 -7.19 -26.84
N PHE A 472 8.52 -6.75 -25.62
CA PHE A 472 9.11 -7.34 -24.43
C PHE A 472 8.02 -7.89 -23.52
N MET A 473 8.14 -9.17 -23.14
CA MET A 473 7.19 -9.85 -22.24
C MET A 473 7.81 -11.14 -21.67
N PRO A 474 7.33 -11.64 -20.51
CA PRO A 474 7.60 -13.01 -20.07
C PRO A 474 6.88 -14.02 -20.98
N SER A 475 7.29 -15.28 -20.92
CA SER A 475 6.59 -16.35 -21.65
C SER A 475 5.18 -16.56 -21.16
N ALA A 476 5.01 -16.53 -19.85
CA ALA A 476 3.71 -16.56 -19.18
C ALA A 476 3.81 -15.86 -17.84
N ALA A 477 2.68 -15.45 -17.29
CA ALA A 477 2.57 -14.91 -15.95
C ALA A 477 1.28 -15.38 -15.30
N GLY A 478 1.20 -15.32 -13.98
CA GLY A 478 -0.01 -15.78 -13.31
C GLY A 478 -0.03 -15.56 -11.82
N VAL A 479 -1.12 -16.02 -11.24
CA VAL A 479 -1.36 -16.09 -9.81
C VAL A 479 -1.45 -17.55 -9.40
N GLY A 480 -0.84 -17.92 -8.29
CA GLY A 480 -0.91 -19.25 -7.69
C GLY A 480 -1.53 -19.17 -6.31
N PHE A 481 -2.47 -20.04 -6.02
CA PHE A 481 -3.14 -20.21 -4.73
C PHE A 481 -2.74 -21.53 -4.11
N SER A 482 -2.31 -21.53 -2.87
CA SER A 482 -1.96 -22.77 -2.16
C SER A 482 -3.17 -23.63 -1.85
N HIS A 483 -4.33 -22.99 -1.68
CA HIS A 483 -5.62 -23.67 -1.52
C HIS A 483 -6.62 -23.12 -2.54
N SER A 484 -7.31 -24.01 -3.28
CA SER A 484 -8.36 -23.59 -4.20
C SER A 484 -9.67 -23.37 -3.44
N ALA A 485 -10.18 -22.15 -3.46
CA ALA A 485 -11.49 -21.84 -2.91
C ALA A 485 -12.65 -22.33 -3.82
N TYR A 486 -12.32 -23.03 -4.91
CA TYR A 486 -13.30 -23.47 -5.90
C TYR A 486 -13.02 -24.87 -6.43
N ARG A 487 -14.06 -25.66 -6.51
CA ARG A 487 -14.09 -26.99 -7.12
C ARG A 487 -14.91 -26.95 -8.40
N TRP A 488 -14.26 -27.13 -9.56
CA TRP A 488 -14.95 -27.25 -10.86
C TRP A 488 -15.06 -28.70 -11.34
N ARG A 489 -14.59 -29.62 -10.50
CA ARG A 489 -14.71 -31.07 -10.68
C ARG A 489 -14.90 -31.75 -9.33
N ASP A 490 -15.73 -32.81 -9.27
CA ASP A 490 -16.03 -33.53 -8.03
C ASP A 490 -14.81 -34.22 -7.41
N ASP A 491 -13.85 -34.62 -8.28
CA ASP A 491 -12.62 -35.34 -7.87
C ASP A 491 -11.40 -34.42 -7.66
N MET A 492 -11.60 -33.14 -7.63
CA MET A 492 -10.52 -32.15 -7.45
C MET A 492 -10.10 -32.05 -5.97
N ASP A 493 -8.79 -32.08 -5.73
CA ASP A 493 -8.18 -31.81 -4.43
C ASP A 493 -7.87 -30.32 -4.27
N PRO A 494 -8.65 -29.55 -3.49
CA PRO A 494 -8.41 -28.12 -3.29
C PRO A 494 -7.06 -27.81 -2.66
N SER A 495 -6.52 -28.72 -1.82
CA SER A 495 -5.23 -28.54 -1.14
C SER A 495 -4.02 -28.72 -2.06
N ALA A 496 -4.23 -29.26 -3.26
CA ALA A 496 -3.17 -29.35 -4.26
C ALA A 496 -2.71 -28.00 -4.81
N GLY A 497 -3.51 -26.96 -4.62
CA GLY A 497 -3.29 -25.62 -5.15
C GLY A 497 -3.81 -25.42 -6.56
N MET A 498 -3.88 -24.16 -6.95
CA MET A 498 -4.43 -23.72 -8.23
C MET A 498 -3.54 -22.64 -8.86
N LEU A 499 -3.47 -22.63 -10.20
CA LEU A 499 -2.88 -21.51 -10.95
C LEU A 499 -3.92 -20.86 -11.84
N ARG A 500 -3.79 -19.54 -11.97
CA ARG A 500 -4.43 -18.73 -12.99
C ARG A 500 -3.32 -18.16 -13.85
N ILE A 501 -3.21 -18.57 -15.12
CA ILE A 501 -2.04 -18.28 -15.97
C ILE A 501 -2.47 -17.65 -17.29
N VAL A 502 -1.67 -16.70 -17.77
CA VAL A 502 -1.82 -15.98 -19.03
C VAL A 502 -0.49 -15.91 -19.79
N MET A 503 -0.53 -15.70 -21.07
CA MET A 503 0.59 -15.34 -21.91
C MET A 503 0.90 -13.84 -21.78
N GLY A 504 2.17 -13.45 -21.73
CA GLY A 504 2.61 -12.07 -21.62
C GLY A 504 2.67 -11.56 -20.17
N LEU A 505 2.53 -10.26 -19.98
CA LEU A 505 2.51 -9.63 -18.67
C LEU A 505 1.31 -10.10 -17.84
N GLY A 506 1.47 -10.17 -16.52
CA GLY A 506 0.49 -10.79 -15.63
C GLY A 506 -0.79 -9.98 -15.36
N THR A 507 -0.93 -8.79 -15.89
CA THR A 507 -2.07 -7.88 -15.71
C THR A 507 -3.41 -8.57 -15.97
N ARG A 508 -3.52 -9.36 -17.06
CA ARG A 508 -4.73 -10.12 -17.40
C ARG A 508 -4.99 -11.35 -16.53
N ALA A 509 -4.05 -11.74 -15.69
CA ALA A 509 -4.28 -12.81 -14.72
C ALA A 509 -4.99 -12.28 -13.45
N VAL A 510 -4.87 -11.00 -13.13
CA VAL A 510 -5.42 -10.39 -11.92
C VAL A 510 -6.65 -9.53 -12.21
N ASP A 511 -6.73 -8.90 -13.39
CA ASP A 511 -7.86 -8.06 -13.78
C ASP A 511 -8.93 -8.85 -14.52
N ARG A 512 -10.19 -8.41 -14.37
CA ARG A 512 -11.31 -8.86 -15.22
C ARG A 512 -11.33 -8.01 -16.49
N VAL A 513 -10.97 -8.61 -17.62
CA VAL A 513 -11.00 -7.94 -18.93
C VAL A 513 -12.00 -8.63 -19.84
N ASP A 514 -12.78 -7.83 -20.56
CA ASP A 514 -13.85 -8.32 -21.41
C ASP A 514 -13.34 -9.18 -22.58
N GLY A 515 -13.99 -10.32 -22.77
CA GLY A 515 -13.70 -11.23 -23.87
C GLY A 515 -12.34 -11.92 -23.81
N ASP A 516 -11.67 -11.87 -22.65
CA ASP A 516 -10.37 -12.48 -22.46
C ASP A 516 -10.34 -13.36 -21.18
N TYR A 517 -9.81 -14.57 -21.28
CA TYR A 517 -9.96 -15.58 -20.25
C TYR A 517 -8.60 -16.19 -19.87
N PRO A 518 -8.14 -15.99 -18.64
CA PRO A 518 -6.99 -16.69 -18.11
C PRO A 518 -7.23 -18.20 -18.04
N ARG A 519 -6.18 -18.97 -18.20
CA ARG A 519 -6.23 -20.42 -18.03
C ARG A 519 -6.23 -20.78 -16.54
N LEU A 520 -7.29 -21.45 -16.08
CA LEU A 520 -7.36 -22.05 -14.74
C LEU A 520 -6.78 -23.46 -14.76
N VAL A 521 -5.98 -23.79 -13.75
CA VAL A 521 -5.24 -25.04 -13.63
C VAL A 521 -5.29 -25.53 -12.20
N SER A 522 -5.83 -26.72 -11.97
CA SER A 522 -5.68 -27.41 -10.69
C SER A 522 -4.37 -28.20 -10.67
N LEU A 523 -3.59 -28.05 -9.61
CA LEU A 523 -2.27 -28.70 -9.52
C LEU A 523 -2.32 -30.18 -9.11
N ASP A 524 -3.50 -30.74 -8.80
CA ASP A 524 -3.70 -32.18 -8.68
C ASP A 524 -3.66 -32.86 -10.06
N ARG A 525 -4.26 -32.24 -11.08
CA ARG A 525 -4.33 -32.72 -12.47
C ARG A 525 -4.12 -31.58 -13.47
N PRO A 526 -2.91 -31.08 -13.61
CA PRO A 526 -2.64 -29.87 -14.42
C PRO A 526 -2.86 -30.07 -15.93
N ASP A 527 -2.88 -31.30 -16.39
CA ASP A 527 -3.14 -31.67 -17.80
C ASP A 527 -4.61 -31.52 -18.20
N THR A 528 -5.53 -31.43 -17.25
CA THR A 528 -6.96 -31.35 -17.55
C THR A 528 -7.38 -29.93 -17.91
N THR A 529 -8.36 -29.81 -18.80
CA THR A 529 -8.91 -28.54 -19.24
C THR A 529 -10.42 -28.54 -19.12
N THR A 530 -10.99 -27.42 -18.77
CA THR A 530 -12.44 -27.17 -18.80
C THR A 530 -12.95 -26.97 -20.25
N MET A 531 -12.05 -26.58 -21.16
CA MET A 531 -12.32 -26.34 -22.58
C MET A 531 -12.08 -27.65 -23.37
N THR A 532 -13.12 -28.40 -23.65
CA THR A 532 -13.03 -29.72 -24.31
C THR A 532 -13.20 -29.65 -25.83
N THR A 533 -13.94 -28.64 -26.31
CA THR A 533 -14.21 -28.43 -27.75
C THR A 533 -13.41 -27.26 -28.32
N MET A 534 -13.19 -27.27 -29.65
CA MET A 534 -12.54 -26.14 -30.33
C MET A 534 -13.39 -24.86 -30.25
N ALA A 535 -14.69 -24.95 -30.22
CA ALA A 535 -15.58 -23.79 -30.05
C ALA A 535 -15.41 -23.14 -28.67
N GLU A 536 -15.29 -23.95 -27.62
CA GLU A 536 -14.97 -23.45 -26.27
C GLU A 536 -13.59 -22.81 -26.21
N LYS A 537 -12.57 -23.41 -26.83
CA LYS A 537 -11.24 -22.82 -26.92
C LYS A 537 -11.24 -21.48 -27.66
N HIS A 538 -12.02 -21.34 -28.72
CA HIS A 538 -12.22 -20.07 -29.42
C HIS A 538 -12.93 -19.02 -28.57
N ARG A 539 -13.81 -19.42 -27.69
CA ARG A 539 -14.58 -18.50 -26.85
C ARG A 539 -13.89 -18.15 -25.55
N TYR A 540 -13.25 -19.11 -24.89
CA TYR A 540 -12.78 -19.02 -23.52
C TYR A 540 -11.26 -19.08 -23.36
N SER A 541 -10.48 -18.76 -24.41
CA SER A 541 -9.04 -18.56 -24.31
C SER A 541 -8.66 -17.08 -24.31
N GLN A 542 -7.42 -16.81 -24.02
CA GLN A 542 -6.85 -15.49 -24.11
C GLN A 542 -6.71 -15.03 -25.56
N HIS A 543 -7.26 -13.87 -25.91
CA HIS A 543 -7.23 -13.27 -27.26
C HIS A 543 -6.29 -12.09 -27.38
N PHE A 544 -6.06 -11.40 -26.29
CA PHE A 544 -5.20 -10.22 -26.22
C PHE A 544 -4.03 -10.46 -25.26
N VAL A 545 -2.91 -9.84 -25.55
CA VAL A 545 -1.70 -9.97 -24.76
C VAL A 545 -1.18 -8.59 -24.39
N ASP A 546 -0.94 -8.37 -23.11
CA ASP A 546 -0.29 -7.15 -22.63
C ASP A 546 1.23 -7.32 -22.71
N ILE A 547 1.85 -6.36 -23.38
CA ILE A 547 3.29 -6.34 -23.69
C ILE A 547 3.87 -4.95 -23.46
N LEU A 548 5.19 -4.86 -23.36
CA LEU A 548 5.89 -3.59 -23.45
C LEU A 548 6.38 -3.41 -24.90
N ASP A 549 5.87 -2.37 -25.56
CA ASP A 549 6.31 -2.01 -26.91
C ASP A 549 7.51 -1.07 -26.81
N LEU A 550 8.66 -1.59 -27.19
CA LEU A 550 9.95 -0.86 -27.17
C LEU A 550 10.03 0.25 -28.21
N THR A 551 9.12 0.27 -29.19
CA THR A 551 9.08 1.31 -30.24
C THR A 551 8.29 2.52 -29.77
N THR A 552 7.13 2.28 -29.14
CA THR A 552 6.24 3.36 -28.65
C THR A 552 6.58 3.78 -27.21
N ASN A 553 7.45 3.04 -26.54
CA ASN A 553 7.83 3.22 -25.14
C ASN A 553 6.63 3.13 -24.18
N GLN A 554 5.71 2.18 -24.42
CA GLN A 554 4.46 2.06 -23.66
C GLN A 554 4.07 0.60 -23.39
N LEU A 555 3.31 0.42 -22.28
CA LEU A 555 2.50 -0.78 -22.09
C LEU A 555 1.37 -0.78 -23.12
N THR A 556 1.23 -1.85 -23.88
CA THR A 556 0.26 -1.95 -24.98
C THR A 556 -0.43 -3.31 -24.95
N THR A 557 -1.73 -3.29 -25.18
CA THR A 557 -2.54 -4.50 -25.42
C THR A 557 -2.60 -4.78 -26.90
N VAL A 558 -2.18 -5.96 -27.31
CA VAL A 558 -2.20 -6.37 -28.73
C VAL A 558 -2.99 -7.67 -28.91
N PRO A 559 -3.76 -7.80 -30.01
CA PRO A 559 -4.38 -9.08 -30.37
C PRO A 559 -3.30 -10.17 -30.58
N LEU A 560 -3.54 -11.37 -30.07
CA LEU A 560 -2.62 -12.51 -30.23
C LEU A 560 -2.19 -12.71 -31.69
N ALA A 561 -3.11 -12.55 -32.64
CA ALA A 561 -2.82 -12.71 -34.08
C ALA A 561 -1.73 -11.74 -34.59
N GLN A 562 -1.56 -10.58 -33.95
CA GLN A 562 -0.51 -9.62 -34.32
C GLN A 562 0.86 -10.01 -33.81
N LEU A 563 0.92 -10.76 -32.71
CA LEU A 563 2.18 -11.25 -32.12
C LEU A 563 2.73 -12.48 -32.85
N LEU A 564 1.87 -13.32 -33.42
CA LEU A 564 2.28 -14.60 -34.03
C LEU A 564 3.46 -14.48 -34.99
N PRO A 565 3.56 -13.47 -35.91
CA PRO A 565 4.71 -13.33 -36.81
C PRO A 565 6.04 -13.06 -36.10
N HIS A 566 6.02 -12.49 -34.90
CA HIS A 566 7.20 -12.10 -34.13
C HIS A 566 7.70 -13.19 -33.18
N LEU A 567 6.88 -14.22 -32.94
CA LEU A 567 7.18 -15.28 -31.99
C LEU A 567 7.95 -16.43 -32.65
N PRO A 568 9.07 -16.89 -32.06
CA PRO A 568 9.78 -18.06 -32.55
C PRO A 568 8.97 -19.36 -32.35
N GLN A 569 9.20 -20.37 -33.18
CA GLN A 569 8.45 -21.62 -33.16
C GLN A 569 8.55 -22.37 -31.82
N TRP A 570 9.69 -22.36 -31.18
CA TRP A 570 9.87 -22.99 -29.87
C TRP A 570 8.96 -22.37 -28.80
N TYR A 571 8.78 -21.04 -28.87
CA TYR A 571 7.92 -20.31 -27.95
C TYR A 571 6.44 -20.63 -28.22
N LYS A 572 6.01 -20.53 -29.51
CA LYS A 572 4.65 -20.92 -29.92
C LYS A 572 4.29 -22.30 -29.41
N TYR A 573 5.20 -23.28 -29.58
CA TYR A 573 5.00 -24.63 -29.09
C TYR A 573 4.74 -24.70 -27.58
N LYS A 574 5.38 -23.87 -26.77
CA LYS A 574 5.25 -23.90 -25.31
C LYS A 574 3.94 -23.30 -24.80
N VAL A 575 3.51 -22.20 -25.42
CA VAL A 575 2.45 -21.34 -24.87
C VAL A 575 1.17 -21.40 -25.69
N LEU A 576 1.25 -21.75 -26.97
CA LEU A 576 0.13 -21.78 -27.88
C LEU A 576 -0.29 -23.20 -28.26
N GLU A 577 -1.56 -23.34 -28.57
CA GLU A 577 -2.17 -24.53 -29.16
C GLU A 577 -2.77 -24.17 -30.53
N HIS A 578 -2.60 -25.00 -31.55
CA HIS A 578 -3.06 -24.74 -32.92
C HIS A 578 -4.43 -25.37 -33.21
N ASP A 579 -5.28 -24.62 -33.91
CA ASP A 579 -6.47 -25.17 -34.57
C ASP A 579 -6.12 -25.57 -36.02
N PHE A 580 -5.57 -26.79 -36.17
CA PHE A 580 -5.16 -27.31 -37.45
C PHE A 580 -6.34 -27.49 -38.43
N GLU A 581 -7.57 -27.70 -37.94
CA GLU A 581 -8.72 -27.81 -38.81
C GLU A 581 -9.13 -26.47 -39.42
N ALA A 582 -9.16 -25.42 -38.58
CA ALA A 582 -9.43 -24.07 -39.06
C ALA A 582 -8.35 -23.60 -40.05
N GLU A 583 -7.06 -23.86 -39.74
CA GLU A 583 -5.95 -23.58 -40.64
C GLU A 583 -6.09 -24.32 -41.97
N SER A 584 -6.47 -25.61 -41.96
CA SER A 584 -6.69 -26.41 -43.17
C SER A 584 -7.83 -25.85 -44.02
N ARG A 585 -8.97 -25.48 -43.40
CA ARG A 585 -10.10 -24.85 -44.08
C ARG A 585 -9.74 -23.51 -44.72
N LEU A 586 -8.93 -22.69 -44.03
CA LEU A 586 -8.43 -21.41 -44.56
C LEU A 586 -7.48 -21.65 -45.76
N ARG A 587 -6.61 -22.67 -45.66
CA ARG A 587 -5.65 -23.02 -46.72
C ARG A 587 -6.40 -23.50 -48.01
N GLN A 588 -7.43 -24.28 -47.84
CA GLN A 588 -8.32 -24.72 -48.97
C GLN A 588 -8.99 -23.50 -49.62
N ARG A 589 -9.22 -22.41 -48.91
CA ARG A 589 -9.78 -21.17 -49.44
C ARG A 589 -8.69 -20.18 -49.95
N GLY A 590 -7.45 -20.66 -50.12
CA GLY A 590 -6.33 -19.83 -50.59
C GLY A 590 -5.81 -18.80 -49.59
N ARG A 591 -6.19 -18.92 -48.29
CA ARG A 591 -5.75 -18.04 -47.21
C ARG A 591 -4.79 -18.80 -46.30
N TYR A 592 -3.59 -18.26 -46.12
CA TYR A 592 -2.60 -18.81 -45.18
C TYR A 592 -2.57 -17.96 -43.89
N ARG A 593 -3.13 -18.49 -42.82
CA ARG A 593 -3.13 -17.85 -41.51
C ARG A 593 -3.03 -18.90 -40.41
N GLU A 594 -2.13 -18.72 -39.47
CA GLU A 594 -2.10 -19.48 -38.22
C GLU A 594 -3.33 -19.14 -37.36
N VAL A 595 -3.97 -20.18 -36.81
CA VAL A 595 -5.05 -20.04 -35.84
C VAL A 595 -4.62 -20.72 -34.57
N CYS A 596 -4.35 -19.90 -33.54
CA CYS A 596 -3.77 -20.35 -32.27
C CYS A 596 -4.57 -19.83 -31.08
N PHE A 597 -4.49 -20.57 -29.99
CA PHE A 597 -5.00 -20.22 -28.67
C PHE A 597 -3.86 -20.09 -27.66
N ALA A 598 -3.90 -19.09 -26.80
CA ALA A 598 -2.96 -18.97 -25.69
C ALA A 598 -3.47 -19.80 -24.49
N THR A 599 -3.14 -21.08 -24.49
CA THR A 599 -3.58 -22.04 -23.46
C THR A 599 -2.49 -22.43 -22.48
N CYS A 600 -1.24 -22.13 -22.76
CA CYS A 600 -0.04 -22.57 -22.02
C CYS A 600 0.04 -24.09 -21.83
N GLN A 601 -0.67 -24.90 -22.64
CA GLN A 601 -0.86 -26.34 -22.43
C GLN A 601 0.45 -27.11 -22.35
N ASN A 602 1.43 -26.85 -23.23
CA ASN A 602 2.68 -27.58 -23.21
C ASN A 602 3.62 -27.17 -22.07
N LEU A 603 3.47 -25.96 -21.54
CA LEU A 603 4.11 -25.55 -20.28
C LEU A 603 3.50 -26.28 -19.10
N LEU A 604 2.18 -26.37 -19.05
CA LEU A 604 1.42 -27.04 -17.98
C LEU A 604 1.59 -28.56 -17.99
N SER A 605 1.84 -29.15 -19.16
CA SER A 605 2.19 -30.57 -19.30
C SER A 605 3.64 -30.88 -18.86
N ASN A 606 4.45 -29.87 -18.62
CA ASN A 606 5.79 -30.05 -18.05
C ASN A 606 5.70 -30.39 -16.56
N ARG A 607 5.87 -31.66 -16.23
CA ARG A 607 5.79 -32.16 -14.86
C ARG A 607 6.80 -31.55 -13.89
N ALA A 608 7.96 -31.07 -14.39
CA ALA A 608 8.93 -30.38 -13.53
C ALA A 608 8.37 -29.04 -13.09
N PHE A 609 7.74 -28.29 -14.00
CA PHE A 609 7.10 -27.01 -13.71
C PHE A 609 5.95 -27.17 -12.72
N THR A 610 4.99 -28.05 -13.02
CA THR A 610 3.78 -28.18 -12.18
C THR A 610 4.09 -28.76 -10.78
N ARG A 611 5.04 -29.68 -10.68
CA ARG A 611 5.52 -30.18 -9.37
C ARG A 611 6.24 -29.11 -8.56
N MET A 612 7.08 -28.29 -9.22
CA MET A 612 7.75 -27.17 -8.58
C MET A 612 6.73 -26.17 -8.03
N MET A 613 5.74 -25.77 -8.85
CA MET A 613 4.71 -24.82 -8.44
C MET A 613 3.87 -25.36 -7.28
N ARG A 614 3.43 -26.62 -7.35
CA ARG A 614 2.70 -27.27 -6.25
C ARG A 614 3.51 -27.29 -4.97
N LYS A 615 4.80 -27.71 -5.04
CA LYS A 615 5.69 -27.75 -3.88
C LYS A 615 5.92 -26.35 -3.30
N MET A 616 6.13 -25.36 -4.17
CA MET A 616 6.36 -23.98 -3.76
C MET A 616 5.16 -23.42 -2.95
N LEU A 617 3.95 -23.58 -3.48
CA LEU A 617 2.74 -23.12 -2.81
C LEU A 617 2.54 -23.80 -1.46
N HIS A 618 2.75 -25.11 -1.39
CA HIS A 618 2.64 -25.88 -0.14
C HIS A 618 3.68 -25.46 0.89
N VAL A 619 4.94 -25.32 0.49
CA VAL A 619 6.03 -24.86 1.38
C VAL A 619 5.76 -23.44 1.91
N LEU A 620 5.21 -22.56 1.08
CA LEU A 620 4.83 -21.22 1.51
C LEU A 620 3.70 -21.27 2.53
N GLU A 621 2.63 -22.02 2.27
CA GLU A 621 1.51 -22.20 3.20
C GLU A 621 1.95 -22.78 4.55
N GLU A 622 2.79 -23.81 4.55
CA GLU A 622 3.35 -24.39 5.79
C GLU A 622 4.11 -23.36 6.62
N ASN A 623 4.91 -22.50 5.98
CA ASN A 623 5.70 -21.50 6.69
C ASN A 623 4.88 -20.31 7.16
N TYR A 624 3.91 -19.86 6.37
CA TYR A 624 2.98 -18.79 6.77
C TYR A 624 1.94 -19.26 7.80
N GLY A 625 1.66 -20.57 7.85
CA GLY A 625 0.65 -21.18 8.72
C GLY A 625 -0.80 -20.85 8.33
N VAL A 626 -0.99 -20.33 7.13
CA VAL A 626 -2.29 -20.02 6.50
C VAL A 626 -2.15 -20.17 4.98
N PRO A 627 -3.26 -20.38 4.25
CA PRO A 627 -3.23 -20.35 2.79
C PRO A 627 -2.60 -19.06 2.26
N VAL A 628 -1.92 -19.15 1.13
CA VAL A 628 -1.24 -18.02 0.49
C VAL A 628 -1.65 -17.88 -0.97
N ASP A 629 -1.61 -16.65 -1.48
CA ASP A 629 -1.54 -16.39 -2.91
C ASP A 629 -0.17 -15.83 -3.31
N THR A 630 0.20 -16.07 -4.57
CA THR A 630 1.48 -15.65 -5.11
C THR A 630 1.32 -15.11 -6.52
N GLU A 631 2.06 -14.06 -6.86
CA GLU A 631 2.22 -13.63 -8.25
C GLU A 631 3.57 -14.13 -8.80
N PHE A 632 3.57 -14.60 -10.03
CA PHE A 632 4.78 -15.13 -10.66
C PHE A 632 4.82 -14.87 -12.16
N THR A 633 6.03 -14.87 -12.71
CA THR A 633 6.27 -14.95 -14.15
C THR A 633 7.08 -16.20 -14.48
N VAL A 634 6.95 -16.65 -15.74
CA VAL A 634 7.68 -17.79 -16.26
C VAL A 634 8.38 -17.38 -17.54
N ASN A 635 9.67 -17.63 -17.64
CA ASN A 635 10.43 -17.52 -18.89
C ASN A 635 10.82 -18.91 -19.37
N CYS A 636 10.51 -19.20 -20.63
CA CYS A 636 10.92 -20.43 -21.31
C CYS A 636 12.11 -20.15 -22.22
N SER A 637 12.99 -21.13 -22.39
CA SER A 637 14.15 -21.04 -23.26
C SER A 637 14.06 -22.05 -24.43
N PRO A 638 14.83 -21.83 -25.52
CA PRO A 638 14.83 -22.71 -26.69
C PRO A 638 15.21 -24.18 -26.41
N ASP A 639 16.06 -24.40 -25.42
CA ASP A 639 16.52 -25.73 -24.97
C ASP A 639 15.49 -26.48 -24.11
N GLY A 640 14.32 -25.89 -23.93
CA GLY A 640 13.21 -26.52 -23.20
C GLY A 640 13.19 -26.25 -21.70
N ASN A 641 14.19 -25.53 -21.16
CA ASN A 641 14.22 -25.12 -19.77
C ASN A 641 13.20 -24.00 -19.50
N PHE A 642 12.91 -23.78 -18.23
CA PHE A 642 12.10 -22.67 -17.76
C PHE A 642 12.72 -22.06 -16.50
N SER A 643 12.39 -20.80 -16.24
CA SER A 643 12.66 -20.15 -14.95
C SER A 643 11.39 -19.46 -14.44
N VAL A 644 11.24 -19.41 -13.12
CA VAL A 644 10.11 -18.78 -12.44
C VAL A 644 10.63 -17.61 -11.62
N CYS A 645 10.04 -16.43 -11.81
CA CYS A 645 10.26 -15.26 -10.97
C CYS A 645 9.06 -15.08 -10.06
N LEU A 646 9.25 -15.23 -8.75
CA LEU A 646 8.22 -14.98 -7.75
C LEU A 646 8.19 -13.47 -7.46
N LEU A 647 7.04 -12.84 -7.69
CA LEU A 647 6.87 -11.39 -7.67
C LEU A 647 6.18 -10.86 -6.42
N GLN A 648 5.32 -11.68 -5.81
CA GLN A 648 4.55 -11.34 -4.61
C GLN A 648 4.11 -12.60 -3.90
N CYS A 649 3.96 -12.53 -2.59
CA CYS A 649 3.28 -13.54 -1.78
C CYS A 649 2.60 -12.85 -0.61
N ARG A 650 1.37 -13.23 -0.33
CA ARG A 650 0.61 -12.73 0.80
C ARG A 650 -0.24 -13.81 1.45
N PRO A 651 -0.51 -13.71 2.75
CA PRO A 651 -1.45 -14.59 3.42
C PRO A 651 -2.87 -14.34 2.88
N LEU A 652 -3.58 -15.40 2.55
CA LEU A 652 -5.02 -15.35 2.30
C LEU A 652 -5.75 -15.41 3.65
N ASN A 653 -6.56 -14.40 3.92
CA ASN A 653 -7.52 -14.50 5.00
C ASN A 653 -8.72 -15.29 4.51
N SER A 654 -8.74 -16.58 4.78
CA SER A 654 -10.00 -17.31 4.79
C SER A 654 -10.81 -16.74 5.96
N GLY A 655 -11.81 -15.94 5.66
CA GLY A 655 -12.77 -15.45 6.66
C GLY A 655 -13.21 -16.61 7.52
N GLY A 656 -13.25 -16.44 8.82
CA GLY A 656 -13.28 -17.43 9.90
C GLY A 656 -14.30 -18.56 9.90
N GLY A 657 -14.52 -19.18 8.76
CA GLY A 657 -15.25 -20.44 8.61
C GLY A 657 -14.29 -21.60 8.81
N GLY A 658 -14.09 -22.01 10.05
CA GLY A 658 -13.50 -23.32 10.33
C GLY A 658 -14.28 -24.41 9.57
N GLU A 659 -13.64 -25.55 9.32
CA GLU A 659 -14.19 -26.79 8.73
C GLU A 659 -15.40 -27.33 9.54
N GLN A 660 -16.42 -26.54 9.77
CA GLN A 660 -17.68 -27.05 10.30
C GLN A 660 -18.51 -27.50 9.11
N SER A 661 -18.65 -28.81 8.97
CA SER A 661 -19.60 -29.40 8.05
C SER A 661 -21.00 -28.85 8.38
N ILE A 662 -21.59 -28.14 7.45
CA ILE A 662 -22.96 -27.64 7.57
C ILE A 662 -23.88 -28.65 6.90
N VAL A 663 -24.87 -29.11 7.63
CA VAL A 663 -25.90 -29.99 7.06
C VAL A 663 -26.84 -29.13 6.21
N LEU A 664 -26.88 -29.38 4.92
CA LEU A 664 -27.79 -28.70 4.00
C LEU A 664 -29.25 -29.13 4.26
N PRO A 665 -30.17 -28.17 4.38
CA PRO A 665 -31.58 -28.51 4.55
C PRO A 665 -32.15 -29.13 3.29
N GLN A 666 -33.05 -30.12 3.45
CA GLN A 666 -33.88 -30.60 2.34
C GLN A 666 -35.12 -29.68 2.24
N LEU A 667 -35.05 -28.72 1.33
CA LEU A 667 -36.15 -27.78 1.08
C LEU A 667 -37.03 -28.30 -0.09
N ASP A 668 -38.32 -28.07 0.04
CA ASP A 668 -39.22 -28.25 -1.11
C ASP A 668 -38.84 -27.22 -2.20
N GLU A 669 -38.97 -27.61 -3.46
CA GLU A 669 -38.73 -26.72 -4.58
C GLU A 669 -39.50 -25.39 -4.51
N SER A 670 -40.75 -25.44 -3.99
CA SER A 670 -41.60 -24.24 -3.82
C SER A 670 -41.09 -23.23 -2.79
N LYS A 671 -40.14 -23.63 -1.93
CA LYS A 671 -39.51 -22.83 -0.89
C LYS A 671 -38.05 -22.50 -1.19
N THR A 672 -37.54 -22.99 -2.35
CA THR A 672 -36.16 -22.80 -2.75
C THR A 672 -36.03 -21.66 -3.75
N LEU A 673 -35.28 -20.63 -3.40
CA LEU A 673 -34.94 -19.52 -4.28
C LEU A 673 -33.91 -19.95 -5.34
N PHE A 674 -32.83 -20.56 -4.89
CA PHE A 674 -31.88 -21.21 -5.79
C PHE A 674 -31.17 -22.38 -5.10
N HIS A 675 -30.77 -23.37 -5.93
CA HIS A 675 -29.89 -24.48 -5.52
C HIS A 675 -28.83 -24.67 -6.60
N THR A 676 -27.56 -24.46 -6.25
CA THR A 676 -26.42 -24.56 -7.16
C THR A 676 -25.45 -25.62 -6.69
N GLN A 677 -24.77 -26.27 -7.66
CA GLN A 677 -23.74 -27.27 -7.42
C GLN A 677 -22.46 -26.88 -8.17
N ASN A 678 -21.32 -26.89 -7.47
CA ASN A 678 -20.02 -26.53 -8.02
C ASN A 678 -20.01 -25.15 -8.74
N ALA A 679 -20.80 -24.19 -8.24
CA ALA A 679 -20.94 -22.85 -8.80
C ALA A 679 -20.78 -21.75 -7.74
N SER A 680 -20.20 -22.07 -6.58
CA SER A 680 -20.08 -21.16 -5.44
C SER A 680 -18.65 -21.00 -4.98
N MET A 681 -18.37 -19.91 -4.27
CA MET A 681 -17.10 -19.58 -3.65
C MET A 681 -17.30 -19.06 -2.23
N GLY A 682 -16.45 -19.50 -1.34
CA GLY A 682 -16.49 -19.17 0.08
C GLY A 682 -16.53 -20.43 0.93
N GLY A 683 -16.38 -20.30 2.24
CA GLY A 683 -16.43 -21.41 3.18
C GLY A 683 -17.85 -21.96 3.41
N SER A 684 -17.95 -23.15 4.06
CA SER A 684 -19.23 -23.67 4.55
C SER A 684 -19.85 -22.68 5.53
N ARG A 685 -21.11 -22.27 5.28
CA ARG A 685 -21.80 -21.25 6.10
C ARG A 685 -23.30 -21.33 6.04
N HIS A 686 -23.93 -20.78 7.08
CA HIS A 686 -25.34 -20.46 7.13
C HIS A 686 -25.53 -18.96 7.32
N VAL A 687 -26.32 -18.33 6.45
CA VAL A 687 -26.61 -16.88 6.48
C VAL A 687 -28.12 -16.66 6.43
N ALA A 688 -28.71 -16.21 7.52
CA ALA A 688 -30.11 -15.73 7.52
C ALA A 688 -30.17 -14.35 6.85
N LEU A 689 -31.01 -14.20 5.83
CA LEU A 689 -31.07 -13.01 4.99
C LEU A 689 -32.14 -12.04 5.51
N ASP A 690 -31.81 -10.74 5.47
CA ASP A 690 -32.75 -9.65 5.81
C ASP A 690 -33.26 -8.94 4.56
N ILE A 691 -32.40 -8.71 3.59
CA ILE A 691 -32.66 -7.92 2.37
C ILE A 691 -32.24 -8.70 1.15
N VAL A 692 -33.04 -8.65 0.08
CA VAL A 692 -32.64 -9.13 -1.23
C VAL A 692 -32.73 -7.98 -2.24
N ILE A 693 -31.63 -7.67 -2.90
CA ILE A 693 -31.58 -6.71 -4.01
C ILE A 693 -31.56 -7.53 -5.30
N GLU A 694 -32.57 -7.34 -6.15
CA GLU A 694 -32.69 -8.02 -7.43
C GLU A 694 -32.56 -7.00 -8.56
N VAL A 695 -31.70 -7.30 -9.54
CA VAL A 695 -31.62 -6.56 -10.81
C VAL A 695 -32.20 -7.44 -11.91
N ASP A 696 -33.34 -7.01 -12.49
CA ASP A 696 -34.03 -7.73 -13.55
C ASP A 696 -33.16 -7.77 -14.83
N PRO A 697 -32.74 -8.96 -15.31
CA PRO A 697 -31.85 -9.06 -16.47
C PRO A 697 -32.42 -8.42 -17.75
N ALA A 698 -33.71 -8.62 -18.02
CA ALA A 698 -34.36 -8.10 -19.23
C ALA A 698 -34.50 -6.58 -19.19
N GLY A 699 -34.91 -6.04 -18.02
CA GLY A 699 -34.97 -4.60 -17.80
C GLY A 699 -33.62 -3.92 -17.91
N TYR A 700 -32.58 -4.53 -17.30
CA TYR A 700 -31.22 -4.04 -17.40
C TYR A 700 -30.68 -4.09 -18.85
N CYS A 701 -30.94 -5.16 -19.59
CA CYS A 701 -30.59 -5.26 -21.00
C CYS A 701 -31.19 -4.15 -21.85
N GLY A 702 -32.48 -3.87 -21.65
CA GLY A 702 -33.22 -2.82 -22.35
C GLY A 702 -32.85 -1.38 -21.91
N TYR A 703 -32.13 -1.21 -20.82
CA TYR A 703 -31.77 0.13 -20.31
C TYR A 703 -30.64 0.76 -21.16
N PRO A 704 -30.69 2.07 -21.42
CA PRO A 704 -29.74 2.75 -22.31
C PRO A 704 -28.30 2.53 -21.88
N TYR A 705 -27.42 2.12 -22.80
CA TYR A 705 -26.00 1.82 -22.54
C TYR A 705 -25.27 2.91 -21.78
N ALA A 706 -25.44 4.18 -22.23
CA ALA A 706 -24.77 5.34 -21.60
C ALA A 706 -25.21 5.60 -20.13
N ARG A 707 -26.29 4.96 -19.69
CA ARG A 707 -26.86 5.13 -18.36
C ARG A 707 -26.78 3.87 -17.49
N LYS A 708 -26.21 2.78 -17.98
CA LYS A 708 -26.11 1.53 -17.21
C LYS A 708 -25.30 1.69 -15.91
N SER A 709 -24.40 2.66 -15.85
CA SER A 709 -23.71 3.05 -14.60
C SER A 709 -24.66 3.57 -13.51
N ASP A 710 -25.82 4.11 -13.90
CA ASP A 710 -26.83 4.58 -12.92
C ASP A 710 -27.33 3.42 -12.06
N VAL A 711 -27.42 2.19 -12.64
CA VAL A 711 -27.81 0.99 -11.91
C VAL A 711 -26.77 0.62 -10.83
N ALA A 712 -25.48 0.72 -11.17
CA ALA A 712 -24.41 0.50 -10.21
C ALA A 712 -24.45 1.51 -9.04
N HIS A 713 -24.61 2.80 -9.37
CA HIS A 713 -24.75 3.86 -8.36
C HIS A 713 -26.00 3.66 -7.48
N CYS A 714 -27.10 3.21 -8.09
CA CYS A 714 -28.34 2.91 -7.37
C CYS A 714 -28.13 1.75 -6.37
N ILE A 715 -27.46 0.66 -6.80
CA ILE A 715 -27.11 -0.46 -5.92
C ILE A 715 -26.25 0.04 -4.76
N GLY A 716 -25.19 0.81 -5.05
CA GLY A 716 -24.32 1.40 -4.02
C GLY A 716 -25.10 2.25 -3.01
N LYS A 717 -26.02 3.08 -3.47
CA LYS A 717 -26.91 3.87 -2.61
C LYS A 717 -27.75 3.00 -1.68
N ILE A 718 -28.39 1.94 -2.24
CA ILE A 718 -29.25 1.03 -1.48
C ILE A 718 -28.44 0.28 -0.43
N THR A 719 -27.29 -0.28 -0.80
CA THR A 719 -26.45 -1.04 0.15
C THR A 719 -25.92 -0.13 1.27
N HIS A 720 -25.46 1.08 0.95
CA HIS A 720 -24.99 2.06 1.94
C HIS A 720 -26.10 2.51 2.91
N ALA A 721 -27.37 2.46 2.53
CA ALA A 721 -28.47 2.78 3.45
C ALA A 721 -28.56 1.78 4.63
N PHE A 722 -27.96 0.61 4.50
CA PHE A 722 -27.89 -0.42 5.54
C PHE A 722 -26.54 -0.45 6.27
N ALA A 723 -25.60 0.43 5.92
CA ALA A 723 -24.28 0.47 6.55
C ALA A 723 -24.40 0.62 8.09
N GLY A 724 -23.68 -0.23 8.82
CA GLY A 724 -23.71 -0.25 10.29
C GLY A 724 -24.98 -0.84 10.93
N GLN A 725 -25.90 -1.42 10.15
CA GLN A 725 -27.14 -2.02 10.67
C GLN A 725 -27.07 -3.54 10.86
N GLU A 726 -25.92 -4.16 10.57
CA GLU A 726 -25.69 -5.62 10.62
C GLU A 726 -26.68 -6.45 9.78
N LYS A 727 -27.35 -5.82 8.80
CA LYS A 727 -28.28 -6.48 7.90
C LYS A 727 -27.57 -7.41 6.92
N LYS A 728 -28.09 -8.63 6.73
CA LYS A 728 -27.56 -9.59 5.78
C LYS A 728 -28.23 -9.41 4.43
N ILE A 729 -27.46 -8.95 3.44
CA ILE A 729 -27.94 -8.56 2.12
C ILE A 729 -27.51 -9.59 1.08
N LEU A 730 -28.47 -10.10 0.29
CA LEU A 730 -28.24 -10.87 -0.93
C LEU A 730 -28.40 -9.93 -2.14
N LEU A 731 -27.42 -9.87 -3.02
CA LEU A 731 -27.54 -9.20 -4.33
C LEU A 731 -27.62 -10.25 -5.45
N LEU A 732 -28.71 -10.20 -6.21
CA LEU A 732 -28.90 -10.96 -7.46
C LEU A 732 -28.66 -10.00 -8.63
N SER A 733 -27.64 -10.24 -9.46
CA SER A 733 -27.23 -9.33 -10.52
C SER A 733 -27.00 -10.06 -11.83
N PRO A 734 -27.47 -9.54 -12.99
CA PRO A 734 -27.27 -10.20 -14.30
C PRO A 734 -25.79 -10.15 -14.71
N GLY A 735 -25.32 -11.26 -15.24
CA GLY A 735 -23.99 -11.37 -15.85
C GLY A 735 -22.85 -11.17 -14.85
N ARG A 736 -21.76 -10.61 -15.31
CA ARG A 736 -20.54 -10.36 -14.52
C ARG A 736 -20.67 -9.11 -13.69
N ILE A 737 -20.61 -9.23 -12.39
CA ILE A 737 -20.61 -8.08 -11.49
C ILE A 737 -19.23 -7.44 -11.41
N GLY A 738 -19.16 -6.11 -11.35
CA GLY A 738 -17.89 -5.39 -11.30
C GLY A 738 -17.11 -5.39 -12.61
N THR A 739 -17.77 -5.67 -13.73
CA THR A 739 -17.18 -5.56 -15.07
C THR A 739 -17.00 -4.11 -15.49
N SER A 740 -15.96 -3.81 -16.29
CA SER A 740 -15.81 -2.50 -16.93
C SER A 740 -16.76 -2.29 -18.10
N SER A 741 -17.38 -3.39 -18.64
CA SER A 741 -18.31 -3.35 -19.75
C SER A 741 -19.73 -3.62 -19.29
N PRO A 742 -20.63 -2.60 -19.34
CA PRO A 742 -22.03 -2.78 -18.97
C PRO A 742 -22.84 -3.76 -19.83
N GLU A 743 -22.27 -4.23 -20.94
CA GLU A 743 -22.88 -5.27 -21.80
C GLU A 743 -22.71 -6.66 -21.20
N LEU A 744 -21.76 -6.86 -20.31
CA LEU A 744 -21.47 -8.16 -19.71
C LEU A 744 -22.08 -8.32 -18.31
N GLY A 745 -22.52 -7.22 -17.70
CA GLY A 745 -23.09 -7.20 -16.35
C GLY A 745 -23.13 -5.81 -15.76
N VAL A 746 -23.38 -5.72 -14.47
CA VAL A 746 -23.51 -4.42 -13.78
C VAL A 746 -22.12 -3.91 -13.34
N PRO A 747 -21.70 -2.68 -13.75
CA PRO A 747 -20.36 -2.15 -13.49
C PRO A 747 -20.23 -1.55 -12.08
N VAL A 748 -20.57 -2.31 -11.04
CA VAL A 748 -20.37 -1.88 -9.66
C VAL A 748 -18.90 -1.89 -9.28
N SER A 749 -18.51 -0.97 -8.42
CA SER A 749 -17.25 -1.06 -7.68
C SER A 749 -17.41 -1.95 -6.46
N PHE A 750 -16.31 -2.42 -5.86
CA PHE A 750 -16.39 -3.14 -4.60
C PHE A 750 -17.06 -2.29 -3.50
N ALA A 751 -16.85 -0.98 -3.51
CA ALA A 751 -17.49 -0.05 -2.58
C ALA A 751 -19.02 -0.15 -2.63
N ASP A 752 -19.60 -0.33 -3.82
CA ASP A 752 -21.05 -0.40 -4.00
C ASP A 752 -21.70 -1.67 -3.41
N ILE A 753 -20.91 -2.72 -3.20
CA ILE A 753 -21.41 -4.06 -2.79
C ILE A 753 -20.82 -4.58 -1.48
N ALA A 754 -19.95 -3.84 -0.84
CA ALA A 754 -19.22 -4.32 0.34
C ALA A 754 -20.10 -4.54 1.59
N GLU A 755 -21.34 -4.01 1.61
CA GLU A 755 -22.34 -4.30 2.65
C GLU A 755 -23.10 -5.61 2.38
N CYS A 756 -22.93 -6.20 1.19
CA CYS A 756 -23.55 -7.48 0.86
C CYS A 756 -22.92 -8.63 1.68
N SER A 757 -23.72 -9.58 2.09
CA SER A 757 -23.25 -10.84 2.69
C SER A 757 -23.19 -11.97 1.68
N VAL A 758 -24.02 -11.90 0.64
CA VAL A 758 -24.13 -12.87 -0.44
C VAL A 758 -24.25 -12.14 -1.76
N LEU A 759 -23.50 -12.60 -2.75
CA LEU A 759 -23.50 -12.07 -4.10
C LEU A 759 -23.81 -13.22 -5.08
N CYS A 760 -24.81 -13.08 -5.93
CA CYS A 760 -25.11 -14.05 -6.96
C CYS A 760 -25.12 -13.39 -8.35
N GLU A 761 -24.31 -13.92 -9.26
CA GLU A 761 -24.37 -13.59 -10.68
C GLU A 761 -25.42 -14.49 -11.36
N VAL A 762 -26.37 -13.91 -12.09
CA VAL A 762 -27.48 -14.63 -12.73
C VAL A 762 -27.26 -14.66 -14.24
N SER A 763 -27.35 -15.86 -14.82
CA SER A 763 -27.33 -16.05 -16.26
C SER A 763 -28.67 -15.66 -16.87
N ASP A 764 -28.63 -14.98 -18.00
CA ASP A 764 -29.72 -14.78 -18.94
C ASP A 764 -29.18 -14.82 -20.38
N SER A 765 -29.21 -15.99 -20.99
CA SER A 765 -28.69 -16.18 -22.36
C SER A 765 -29.47 -15.38 -23.40
N SER A 766 -30.75 -15.09 -23.13
CA SER A 766 -31.62 -14.31 -24.03
C SER A 766 -31.19 -12.83 -24.07
N ALA A 767 -30.72 -12.31 -22.98
CA ALA A 767 -30.16 -10.96 -22.85
C ALA A 767 -28.63 -10.90 -23.07
N GLY A 768 -27.98 -12.07 -23.25
CA GLY A 768 -26.53 -12.15 -23.47
C GLY A 768 -25.69 -12.12 -22.20
N TYR A 769 -26.30 -12.16 -21.03
CA TYR A 769 -25.59 -12.18 -19.75
C TYR A 769 -25.17 -13.59 -19.35
N MET A 770 -23.88 -13.72 -19.05
CA MET A 770 -23.31 -14.98 -18.58
C MET A 770 -22.43 -14.71 -17.38
N PRO A 771 -22.65 -15.38 -16.24
CA PRO A 771 -21.73 -15.30 -15.11
C PRO A 771 -20.34 -15.80 -15.49
N GLU A 772 -19.33 -15.21 -14.88
CA GLU A 772 -17.98 -15.72 -14.98
C GLU A 772 -17.39 -15.86 -13.60
N LEU A 773 -17.05 -17.09 -13.28
CA LEU A 773 -16.38 -17.42 -12.04
C LEU A 773 -14.93 -16.90 -12.11
N SER A 774 -14.71 -15.67 -11.62
CA SER A 774 -13.43 -14.95 -11.75
C SER A 774 -12.49 -15.20 -10.57
N TYR A 775 -12.08 -16.45 -10.41
CA TYR A 775 -11.12 -16.86 -9.38
C TYR A 775 -9.77 -16.15 -9.57
N GLY A 776 -9.27 -15.54 -8.47
CA GLY A 776 -7.99 -14.88 -8.45
C GLY A 776 -7.95 -13.49 -9.09
N SER A 777 -9.09 -12.90 -9.43
CA SER A 777 -9.18 -11.47 -9.74
C SER A 777 -9.13 -10.63 -8.46
N HIS A 778 -8.78 -9.35 -8.58
CA HIS A 778 -8.85 -8.40 -7.45
C HIS A 778 -10.24 -8.37 -6.80
N MET A 779 -11.31 -8.41 -7.61
CA MET A 779 -12.68 -8.47 -7.11
C MET A 779 -12.94 -9.73 -6.27
N PHE A 780 -12.43 -10.88 -6.70
CA PHE A 780 -12.53 -12.11 -5.92
C PHE A 780 -11.83 -12.00 -4.56
N GLN A 781 -10.63 -11.41 -4.54
CA GLN A 781 -9.88 -11.20 -3.31
C GLN A 781 -10.62 -10.27 -2.36
N ASP A 782 -11.21 -9.20 -2.88
CA ASP A 782 -12.08 -8.29 -2.10
C ASP A 782 -13.26 -9.03 -1.48
N LEU A 783 -13.93 -9.93 -2.23
CA LEU A 783 -15.06 -10.72 -1.73
C LEU A 783 -14.61 -11.67 -0.60
N VAL A 784 -13.49 -12.37 -0.80
CA VAL A 784 -12.93 -13.27 0.24
C VAL A 784 -12.56 -12.51 1.50
N GLU A 785 -11.89 -11.35 1.37
CA GLU A 785 -11.51 -10.52 2.51
C GLU A 785 -12.69 -9.93 3.28
N ALA A 786 -13.75 -9.57 2.56
CA ALA A 786 -14.97 -9.04 3.18
C ALA A 786 -15.90 -10.13 3.71
N ASP A 787 -15.52 -11.41 3.60
CA ASP A 787 -16.35 -12.56 3.94
C ASP A 787 -17.70 -12.60 3.20
N ILE A 788 -17.72 -12.11 1.96
CA ILE A 788 -18.90 -12.13 1.08
C ILE A 788 -18.93 -13.47 0.36
N PHE A 789 -20.02 -14.22 0.54
CA PHE A 789 -20.25 -15.47 -0.19
C PHE A 789 -20.65 -15.16 -1.63
N TYR A 790 -20.05 -15.87 -2.58
CA TYR A 790 -20.37 -15.73 -3.99
C TYR A 790 -20.95 -17.00 -4.57
N SER A 791 -21.98 -16.88 -5.40
CA SER A 791 -22.53 -17.98 -6.21
C SER A 791 -22.88 -17.50 -7.61
N ALA A 792 -22.86 -18.41 -8.58
CA ALA A 792 -23.31 -18.17 -9.93
C ALA A 792 -24.50 -19.07 -10.25
N ILE A 793 -25.55 -18.49 -10.80
CA ILE A 793 -26.76 -19.18 -11.25
C ILE A 793 -26.66 -19.29 -12.77
N PHE A 794 -26.37 -20.49 -13.26
CA PHE A 794 -26.24 -20.80 -14.68
C PHE A 794 -27.51 -21.38 -15.25
N GLU A 795 -27.70 -21.27 -16.58
CA GLU A 795 -28.74 -22.04 -17.34
C GLU A 795 -28.23 -23.44 -17.74
N THR A 796 -27.53 -24.14 -16.84
CA THR A 796 -26.89 -25.42 -17.05
C THR A 796 -27.19 -26.37 -15.89
N GLU A 797 -26.72 -27.62 -15.96
CA GLU A 797 -26.89 -28.64 -14.92
C GLU A 797 -26.29 -28.22 -13.53
N GLN A 798 -25.48 -27.20 -13.49
CA GLN A 798 -24.93 -26.65 -12.23
C GLN A 798 -25.98 -25.93 -11.39
N THR A 799 -27.08 -25.49 -11.96
CA THR A 799 -28.22 -24.90 -11.23
C THR A 799 -29.37 -25.90 -11.23
N LEU A 800 -29.61 -26.50 -10.08
CA LEU A 800 -30.66 -27.46 -9.87
C LEU A 800 -32.05 -26.81 -9.77
N CYS A 801 -32.10 -25.58 -9.24
CA CYS A 801 -33.32 -24.80 -9.11
C CYS A 801 -32.99 -23.30 -9.09
N TYR A 802 -33.82 -22.46 -9.75
CA TYR A 802 -33.82 -21.00 -9.59
C TYR A 802 -35.24 -20.46 -9.79
N ARG A 803 -35.76 -19.78 -8.76
CA ARG A 803 -37.16 -19.28 -8.72
C ARG A 803 -37.23 -17.88 -8.12
N PRO A 804 -36.90 -16.83 -8.89
CA PRO A 804 -36.95 -15.46 -8.41
C PRO A 804 -38.36 -15.02 -8.00
N GLU A 805 -39.39 -15.63 -8.55
CA GLU A 805 -40.81 -15.39 -8.18
C GLU A 805 -41.11 -15.65 -6.69
N LEU A 806 -40.26 -16.40 -5.97
CA LEU A 806 -40.37 -16.57 -4.51
C LEU A 806 -40.23 -15.26 -3.76
N LEU A 807 -39.60 -14.26 -4.36
CA LEU A 807 -39.36 -12.94 -3.75
C LEU A 807 -40.59 -12.01 -3.92
N HIS A 808 -41.43 -12.21 -4.94
CA HIS A 808 -42.52 -11.29 -5.28
C HIS A 808 -43.55 -11.03 -4.16
N PRO A 809 -43.83 -11.96 -3.23
CA PRO A 809 -44.73 -11.71 -2.12
C PRO A 809 -44.16 -10.74 -1.06
N PHE A 810 -42.86 -10.49 -1.05
CA PHE A 810 -42.24 -9.62 -0.05
C PHE A 810 -42.38 -8.14 -0.44
N PRO A 811 -42.43 -7.22 0.55
CA PRO A 811 -42.51 -5.79 0.28
C PRO A 811 -41.29 -5.26 -0.45
N ASP A 812 -41.51 -4.55 -1.55
CA ASP A 812 -40.48 -3.84 -2.28
C ASP A 812 -40.24 -2.45 -1.70
N ARG A 813 -39.07 -2.20 -1.19
CA ARG A 813 -38.63 -0.94 -0.56
C ARG A 813 -37.86 -0.02 -1.51
N PHE A 814 -37.81 -0.34 -2.82
CA PHE A 814 -37.03 0.44 -3.78
C PHE A 814 -37.35 1.94 -3.75
N ALA A 815 -38.67 2.30 -3.80
CA ALA A 815 -39.08 3.69 -3.82
C ALA A 815 -38.70 4.48 -2.55
N GLU A 816 -38.56 3.80 -1.41
CA GLU A 816 -38.11 4.39 -0.15
C GLU A 816 -36.59 4.63 -0.14
N LEU A 817 -35.82 3.65 -0.63
CA LEU A 817 -34.36 3.64 -0.49
C LEU A 817 -33.61 4.35 -1.63
N ALA A 818 -34.23 4.44 -2.81
CA ALA A 818 -33.63 5.05 -4.00
C ALA A 818 -34.60 6.01 -4.72
N PRO A 819 -35.22 6.99 -4.04
CA PRO A 819 -36.22 7.88 -4.61
C PRO A 819 -35.66 8.78 -5.74
N GLU A 820 -34.36 8.98 -5.81
CA GLU A 820 -33.66 9.73 -6.86
C GLU A 820 -33.50 9.00 -8.18
N PHE A 821 -33.78 7.68 -8.21
CA PHE A 821 -33.70 6.84 -9.43
C PHE A 821 -35.07 6.29 -9.86
N PRO A 822 -36.12 7.11 -10.02
CA PRO A 822 -37.47 6.61 -10.28
C PRO A 822 -37.57 5.80 -11.57
N GLU A 823 -36.70 6.05 -12.55
CA GLU A 823 -36.63 5.31 -13.82
C GLU A 823 -36.08 3.90 -13.68
N LEU A 824 -35.41 3.57 -12.59
CA LEU A 824 -34.91 2.22 -12.31
C LEU A 824 -35.93 1.36 -11.57
N SER A 825 -37.10 1.94 -11.19
CA SER A 825 -38.21 1.18 -10.61
C SER A 825 -38.65 0.08 -11.58
N GLY A 826 -38.62 -1.17 -11.12
CA GLY A 826 -38.90 -2.36 -11.92
C GLY A 826 -37.69 -2.99 -12.59
N ILE A 827 -36.52 -2.26 -12.70
CA ILE A 827 -35.24 -2.83 -13.07
C ILE A 827 -34.50 -3.30 -11.80
N VAL A 828 -34.52 -2.46 -10.79
CA VAL A 828 -33.98 -2.79 -9.45
C VAL A 828 -35.14 -2.91 -8.47
N ARG A 829 -35.15 -3.98 -7.70
CA ARG A 829 -36.13 -4.25 -6.64
C ARG A 829 -35.41 -4.55 -5.34
N VAL A 830 -35.98 -4.15 -4.21
CA VAL A 830 -35.40 -4.33 -2.88
C VAL A 830 -36.45 -4.97 -1.97
N TYR A 831 -36.30 -6.25 -1.76
CA TYR A 831 -37.21 -7.02 -0.94
C TYR A 831 -36.78 -7.07 0.52
N ASP A 832 -37.66 -6.71 1.44
CA ASP A 832 -37.47 -6.91 2.88
C ASP A 832 -37.95 -8.33 3.23
N VAL A 833 -36.97 -9.21 3.46
CA VAL A 833 -37.22 -10.63 3.77
C VAL A 833 -36.91 -10.96 5.22
N GLY A 834 -36.63 -9.94 6.06
CA GLY A 834 -36.32 -10.13 7.46
C GLY A 834 -37.42 -10.89 8.22
N GLY A 835 -37.02 -11.90 8.99
CA GLY A 835 -37.95 -12.74 9.75
C GLY A 835 -38.76 -13.76 8.94
N SER A 836 -38.56 -13.86 7.60
CA SER A 836 -39.25 -14.85 6.76
C SER A 836 -38.66 -16.26 6.85
N GLY A 837 -37.47 -16.42 7.45
CA GLY A 837 -36.69 -17.65 7.45
C GLY A 837 -35.92 -17.90 6.15
N LEU A 838 -35.91 -16.92 5.21
CA LEU A 838 -35.07 -17.01 4.02
C LEU A 838 -33.59 -17.01 4.42
N SER A 839 -32.89 -18.06 4.08
CA SER A 839 -31.47 -18.25 4.45
C SER A 839 -30.69 -18.91 3.33
N LEU A 840 -29.37 -18.68 3.32
CA LEU A 840 -28.40 -19.38 2.50
C LEU A 840 -27.67 -20.42 3.35
N TRP A 841 -27.56 -21.62 2.86
CA TRP A 841 -26.68 -22.68 3.35
C TRP A 841 -25.70 -23.05 2.25
N SER A 842 -24.44 -23.15 2.55
CA SER A 842 -23.42 -23.67 1.65
C SER A 842 -22.54 -24.67 2.36
N GLU A 843 -22.19 -25.72 1.63
CA GLU A 843 -21.29 -26.79 2.10
C GLU A 843 -20.15 -26.96 1.09
N MET A 844 -18.94 -26.70 1.51
CA MET A 844 -17.77 -26.61 0.63
C MET A 844 -17.34 -28.00 0.12
N ILE A 845 -17.54 -29.07 0.90
CA ILE A 845 -17.10 -30.42 0.53
C ILE A 845 -18.00 -30.99 -0.59
N SER A 846 -19.31 -30.79 -0.50
CA SER A 846 -20.25 -31.19 -1.55
C SER A 846 -20.28 -30.22 -2.74
N GLY A 847 -19.80 -28.98 -2.53
CA GLY A 847 -19.86 -27.91 -3.53
C GLY A 847 -21.28 -27.36 -3.73
N GLU A 848 -22.22 -27.65 -2.82
CA GLU A 848 -23.61 -27.25 -2.94
C GLU A 848 -23.90 -25.97 -2.16
N ALA A 849 -24.75 -25.12 -2.74
CA ALA A 849 -25.33 -23.97 -2.06
C ALA A 849 -26.83 -23.91 -2.30
N VAL A 850 -27.59 -23.82 -1.21
CA VAL A 850 -29.06 -23.77 -1.19
C VAL A 850 -29.50 -22.48 -0.54
N CYS A 851 -30.33 -21.70 -1.20
CA CYS A 851 -31.00 -20.54 -0.64
C CYS A 851 -32.54 -20.75 -0.67
N GLY A 852 -33.20 -20.59 0.46
CA GLY A 852 -34.62 -20.79 0.53
C GLY A 852 -35.21 -20.57 1.92
N ILE A 853 -36.50 -20.81 2.07
CA ILE A 853 -37.24 -20.61 3.31
C ILE A 853 -37.31 -21.92 4.07
N ALA A 854 -36.59 -22.02 5.19
CA ALA A 854 -36.71 -23.14 6.12
C ALA A 854 -37.87 -22.93 7.07
N GLU A 855 -38.63 -23.97 7.38
CA GLU A 855 -39.59 -23.93 8.50
C GLU A 855 -38.76 -23.86 9.79
N GLY A 856 -39.02 -22.84 10.61
CA GLY A 856 -38.30 -22.67 11.87
C GLY A 856 -38.46 -23.91 12.78
N GLU A 857 -37.33 -24.35 13.38
CA GLU A 857 -37.35 -25.27 14.52
C GLU A 857 -38.01 -24.62 15.75
#